data_2fbe5de121a455eaec947f66a808ef67
#
_entry.id   2fbe5de121a455eaec947f66a808ef67
#
_cell.length_a   1.000
_cell.length_b   1.000
_cell.length_c   1.000
_cell.angle_alpha   90.00
_cell.angle_beta   90.00
_cell.angle_gamma   90.00
#
_symmetry.space_group_name_H-M   'P 1'
#
loop_
_entity.id
_entity.type
_entity.pdbx_description
1 polymer ?
#
loop_
_entity_poly.entity_id
_entity_poly.type
_entity_poly.pdbx_seq_one_letter_code
_entity_poly.pdbx_strand_id
1 'polypeptide(L)'
;MSANRWTKNEIWAWYCSENVPKYKLGRKKSDRTCDENNIRLKAVVNGDRLIIGLWRGCKGERCGVYYLTSAGSTNVCTDGEYWHSGKLQYIPKGGYWYWGNVYGVKYNLLSGKQEALDWLEEHFSSPRCYYSFSHCKDDVIDWIDDVERDVIAHRRETTRKNHQKRIDDWLEDLPDLPEDIGDFVDNVVFGGLHYAFGEKGKLIYHCSACAKRFEAKDFKHGKYYVCPKCGANVKCDKKSLGFERNSRVMIVQSYHDIKGDICSIKREMYVRKTFAPEGEHKQIWDGSLIVLPLDGSLASGANCYYRASGCWSDKNWTMFSHTRCFCYPDLSALDGTAYDRIAIEAAAQKGWMLHYNNMMRYCHDEPRMEYLVKGNFFGLVDDITAHLYHPGLMQGDNAKDVLGIDGQGVARLRERQGGVVYLKWLRSAFMCGFKIPEKTIEYFCKKDITPTDVAEPLKYASPEQIANYIEKQRKIISDRKRYHCSVGYVCTTWRDTLQLSGKFKLAGNKSNIFPKDLEARHEELIALQNLERERQTVKEREEMFPNVTSICEEIRPIYEWGNGECMVIVPHCVDDIVKEGCLLRHCVGTPDHEGRYRYLERIEDNESYIMFLRKADKPDAPWYTMEVEPGGAVRQLRTYGDDEGTDREEAKAFLKKWRREVAKRIGQSEREAAEISREKRLAEFEELRRNGNIIRNGKLAGKLLVEVLEADFREYNEEAV
;
A
#
# COMPACT_ATOMS: atom_id res chain seq x y z
N MET A 1 15.65 3.96 -57.75
CA MET A 1 15.55 5.37 -57.27
C MET A 1 15.19 5.30 -55.81
N SER A 2 16.10 5.74 -54.90
CA SER A 2 15.80 5.74 -53.45
C SER A 2 14.70 6.77 -53.21
N ALA A 3 13.50 6.33 -52.91
CA ALA A 3 12.43 7.21 -52.50
C ALA A 3 12.94 8.10 -51.34
N ASN A 4 12.70 9.41 -51.46
CA ASN A 4 13.11 10.41 -50.47
C ASN A 4 12.45 10.08 -49.13
N ARG A 5 13.18 9.46 -48.21
CA ARG A 5 12.67 9.02 -46.90
C ARG A 5 12.92 10.11 -45.91
N TRP A 6 11.88 10.60 -45.27
CA TRP A 6 12.03 11.57 -44.20
C TRP A 6 12.80 10.96 -43.02
N THR A 7 13.76 11.73 -42.52
CA THR A 7 14.44 11.47 -41.24
C THR A 7 13.47 11.68 -40.07
N LYS A 8 13.85 11.25 -38.90
CA LYS A 8 13.03 11.50 -37.69
C LYS A 8 12.81 13.00 -37.46
N ASN A 9 13.83 13.82 -37.67
CA ASN A 9 13.73 15.28 -37.51
C ASN A 9 12.81 15.91 -38.56
N GLU A 10 12.82 15.43 -39.78
CA GLU A 10 11.91 15.90 -40.85
C GLU A 10 10.45 15.51 -40.54
N ILE A 11 10.21 14.32 -39.97
CA ILE A 11 8.88 13.90 -39.51
C ILE A 11 8.39 14.85 -38.40
N TRP A 12 9.25 15.19 -37.45
CA TRP A 12 8.89 16.11 -36.38
C TRP A 12 8.67 17.54 -36.91
N ALA A 13 9.53 18.03 -37.80
CA ALA A 13 9.37 19.33 -38.42
C ALA A 13 8.08 19.43 -39.21
N TRP A 14 7.73 18.39 -40.01
CA TRP A 14 6.44 18.29 -40.67
C TRP A 14 5.29 18.39 -39.67
N TYR A 15 5.30 17.59 -38.61
CA TYR A 15 4.25 17.62 -37.58
C TYR A 15 4.10 19.01 -36.96
N CYS A 16 5.19 19.69 -36.69
CA CYS A 16 5.19 21.05 -36.13
C CYS A 16 4.68 22.11 -37.13
N SER A 17 4.86 21.90 -38.45
CA SER A 17 4.38 22.82 -39.45
C SER A 17 2.89 22.62 -39.82
N GLU A 18 2.32 21.46 -39.46
CA GLU A 18 0.96 21.12 -39.80
C GLU A 18 -0.09 21.83 -38.97
N ASN A 19 -1.16 22.23 -39.67
CA ASN A 19 -2.35 22.78 -39.02
C ASN A 19 -3.19 21.65 -38.40
N VAL A 20 -3.81 21.95 -37.25
CA VAL A 20 -4.75 21.04 -36.61
C VAL A 20 -5.87 20.64 -37.56
N PRO A 21 -6.10 19.37 -37.83
CA PRO A 21 -7.20 18.93 -38.72
C PRO A 21 -8.55 19.41 -38.17
N LYS A 22 -9.35 20.08 -39.05
CA LYS A 22 -10.66 20.60 -38.66
C LYS A 22 -11.72 19.52 -38.72
N TYR A 23 -12.54 19.40 -37.69
CA TYR A 23 -13.75 18.59 -37.79
C TYR A 23 -14.68 19.16 -38.87
N LYS A 24 -15.20 18.30 -39.74
CA LYS A 24 -16.41 18.63 -40.50
C LYS A 24 -17.56 18.62 -39.45
N LEU A 25 -18.06 19.79 -39.10
CA LEU A 25 -19.15 19.95 -38.13
C LEU A 25 -20.37 19.14 -38.57
N GLY A 26 -20.60 18.04 -37.92
CA GLY A 26 -21.82 17.25 -38.11
C GLY A 26 -23.06 18.00 -37.65
N ARG A 27 -24.23 17.68 -38.22
CA ARG A 27 -25.50 18.33 -37.87
C ARG A 27 -26.00 17.98 -36.46
N LYS A 28 -25.49 16.92 -35.81
CA LYS A 28 -25.91 16.47 -34.49
C LYS A 28 -25.15 17.18 -33.35
N LYS A 29 -25.84 17.54 -32.29
CA LYS A 29 -25.30 18.22 -31.11
C LYS A 29 -24.18 17.40 -30.41
N SER A 30 -24.23 16.05 -30.52
CA SER A 30 -23.22 15.12 -30.04
C SER A 30 -21.86 15.24 -30.74
N ASP A 31 -21.86 15.73 -32.00
CA ASP A 31 -20.65 15.89 -32.81
C ASP A 31 -19.89 17.18 -32.46
N ARG A 32 -20.46 18.01 -31.59
CA ARG A 32 -19.94 19.34 -31.20
C ARG A 32 -19.25 19.32 -29.82
N THR A 33 -19.35 18.22 -29.08
CA THR A 33 -18.67 18.11 -27.80
C THR A 33 -17.18 17.81 -28.01
N CYS A 34 -16.40 18.83 -27.91
CA CYS A 34 -14.95 18.74 -27.86
C CYS A 34 -14.53 18.26 -26.46
N ASP A 35 -14.43 16.98 -26.30
CA ASP A 35 -13.92 16.32 -25.11
C ASP A 35 -12.38 16.19 -25.22
N GLU A 36 -11.67 16.34 -24.11
CA GLU A 36 -10.23 16.09 -24.00
C GLU A 36 -9.85 14.65 -24.43
N ASN A 37 -10.81 13.73 -24.40
CA ASN A 37 -10.67 12.36 -24.87
C ASN A 37 -10.73 12.19 -26.40
N ASN A 38 -11.02 13.24 -27.16
CA ASN A 38 -11.04 13.18 -28.61
C ASN A 38 -9.66 13.51 -29.19
N ILE A 39 -9.06 12.55 -29.86
CA ILE A 39 -7.79 12.70 -30.58
C ILE A 39 -8.06 12.84 -32.07
N ARG A 40 -7.53 13.88 -32.67
CA ARG A 40 -7.57 14.14 -34.11
C ARG A 40 -6.31 13.61 -34.76
N LEU A 41 -6.44 12.90 -35.83
CA LEU A 41 -5.34 12.28 -36.56
C LEU A 41 -5.26 12.81 -38.00
N LYS A 42 -4.03 12.96 -38.50
CA LYS A 42 -3.71 13.15 -39.89
C LYS A 42 -2.66 12.13 -40.29
N ALA A 43 -2.96 11.33 -41.31
CA ALA A 43 -2.03 10.38 -41.89
C ALA A 43 -1.37 10.93 -43.14
N VAL A 44 -0.11 10.58 -43.36
CA VAL A 44 0.67 10.86 -44.56
C VAL A 44 1.53 9.65 -44.88
N VAL A 45 1.56 9.25 -46.14
CA VAL A 45 2.47 8.21 -46.62
C VAL A 45 3.71 8.87 -47.21
N ASN A 46 4.89 8.45 -46.78
CA ASN A 46 6.17 8.91 -47.32
C ASN A 46 7.12 7.73 -47.56
N GLY A 47 7.16 7.28 -48.81
CA GLY A 47 7.90 6.10 -49.19
C GLY A 47 7.47 4.85 -48.45
N ASP A 48 8.38 4.24 -47.68
CA ASP A 48 8.12 3.03 -46.89
C ASP A 48 7.54 3.31 -45.49
N ARG A 49 7.00 4.51 -45.27
CA ARG A 49 6.51 4.92 -43.95
C ARG A 49 5.12 5.48 -43.98
N LEU A 50 4.28 5.01 -43.09
CA LEU A 50 3.02 5.62 -42.68
C LEU A 50 3.25 6.51 -41.47
N ILE A 51 3.01 7.81 -41.58
CA ILE A 51 3.25 8.82 -40.56
C ILE A 51 1.91 9.37 -40.10
N ILE A 52 1.69 9.45 -38.77
CA ILE A 52 0.44 9.93 -38.19
C ILE A 52 0.75 10.99 -37.13
N GLY A 53 0.25 12.21 -37.35
CA GLY A 53 0.25 13.29 -36.38
C GLY A 53 -1.01 13.22 -35.50
N LEU A 54 -0.87 13.50 -34.20
CA LEU A 54 -1.93 13.43 -33.22
C LEU A 54 -2.12 14.77 -32.48
N TRP A 55 -3.38 15.24 -32.41
CA TRP A 55 -3.77 16.46 -31.71
C TRP A 55 -4.95 16.21 -30.75
N ARG A 56 -4.90 16.74 -29.53
CA ARG A 56 -5.89 16.55 -28.49
C ARG A 56 -6.91 17.71 -28.44
N GLY A 57 -8.16 17.35 -28.17
CA GLY A 57 -9.22 18.25 -27.79
C GLY A 57 -9.57 19.34 -28.81
N CYS A 58 -10.35 20.34 -28.37
CA CYS A 58 -10.85 21.43 -29.22
C CYS A 58 -9.76 22.37 -29.70
N LYS A 59 -8.82 22.67 -28.80
CA LYS A 59 -7.72 23.60 -29.11
C LYS A 59 -6.69 22.97 -30.02
N GLY A 60 -6.71 21.63 -30.17
CA GLY A 60 -5.77 20.90 -31.03
C GLY A 60 -4.36 20.93 -30.48
N GLU A 61 -4.22 20.64 -29.17
CA GLU A 61 -2.92 20.52 -28.53
C GLU A 61 -2.12 19.38 -29.19
N ARG A 62 -0.87 19.65 -29.55
CA ARG A 62 0.02 18.64 -30.13
C ARG A 62 0.33 17.55 -29.09
N CYS A 63 0.02 16.28 -29.43
CA CYS A 63 0.28 15.13 -28.56
C CYS A 63 1.55 14.41 -28.95
N GLY A 64 1.88 14.38 -30.23
CA GLY A 64 3.01 13.66 -30.75
C GLY A 64 2.80 13.12 -32.18
N VAL A 65 3.83 12.46 -32.65
CA VAL A 65 3.83 11.85 -33.99
C VAL A 65 4.26 10.40 -33.91
N TYR A 66 3.59 9.59 -34.70
CA TYR A 66 3.82 8.15 -34.79
C TYR A 66 4.19 7.82 -36.26
N TYR A 67 5.09 6.86 -36.46
CA TYR A 67 5.25 6.25 -37.77
C TYR A 67 5.48 4.74 -37.72
N LEU A 68 4.97 4.08 -38.72
CA LEU A 68 5.14 2.66 -39.03
C LEU A 68 5.95 2.51 -40.29
N THR A 69 6.91 1.58 -40.33
CA THR A 69 7.68 1.26 -41.54
C THR A 69 7.16 -0.02 -42.18
N SER A 70 7.42 -0.20 -43.49
CA SER A 70 7.13 -1.44 -44.23
C SER A 70 7.79 -2.68 -43.60
N ALA A 71 8.91 -2.50 -42.87
CA ALA A 71 9.57 -3.57 -42.13
C ALA A 71 8.89 -3.89 -40.78
N GLY A 72 7.76 -3.28 -40.47
CA GLY A 72 7.03 -3.51 -39.24
C GLY A 72 7.69 -2.89 -37.99
N SER A 73 8.45 -1.80 -38.14
CA SER A 73 8.95 -1.06 -36.97
C SER A 73 8.11 0.18 -36.67
N THR A 74 7.77 0.36 -35.42
CA THR A 74 6.96 1.49 -34.91
C THR A 74 7.82 2.44 -34.10
N ASN A 75 7.64 3.76 -34.28
CA ASN A 75 8.32 4.76 -33.49
C ASN A 75 7.38 5.91 -33.14
N VAL A 76 7.58 6.49 -31.96
CA VAL A 76 6.80 7.62 -31.46
C VAL A 76 7.72 8.71 -30.93
N CYS A 77 7.28 9.96 -31.05
CA CYS A 77 7.91 11.12 -30.46
C CYS A 77 6.86 12.09 -29.94
N THR A 78 7.02 12.57 -28.71
CA THR A 78 6.07 13.50 -28.05
C THR A 78 6.67 14.87 -27.79
N ASP A 79 8.00 15.00 -27.73
CA ASP A 79 8.73 16.21 -27.33
C ASP A 79 9.70 16.73 -28.42
N GLY A 80 9.84 16.01 -29.52
CA GLY A 80 10.73 16.35 -30.63
C GLY A 80 12.17 15.87 -30.47
N GLU A 81 12.62 15.63 -29.27
CA GLU A 81 14.01 15.24 -28.99
C GLU A 81 14.20 13.72 -28.88
N TYR A 82 13.23 13.04 -28.29
CA TYR A 82 13.34 11.62 -27.98
C TYR A 82 12.39 10.76 -28.84
N TRP A 83 12.98 9.87 -29.64
CA TRP A 83 12.27 8.88 -30.46
C TRP A 83 12.44 7.48 -29.89
N HIS A 84 11.34 6.84 -29.56
CA HIS A 84 11.37 5.48 -28.99
C HIS A 84 10.39 4.55 -29.72
N SER A 85 10.63 3.25 -29.59
CA SER A 85 9.67 2.26 -30.07
C SER A 85 8.40 2.34 -29.22
N GLY A 86 7.23 2.48 -29.83
CA GLY A 86 5.98 2.64 -29.11
C GLY A 86 4.74 2.40 -29.95
N LYS A 87 3.60 2.40 -29.28
CA LYS A 87 2.28 2.22 -29.89
C LYS A 87 1.57 3.57 -30.05
N LEU A 88 0.78 3.68 -31.12
CA LEU A 88 -0.02 4.87 -31.43
C LEU A 88 -0.92 5.27 -30.25
N GLN A 89 -1.57 4.31 -29.62
CA GLN A 89 -2.49 4.55 -28.50
C GLN A 89 -1.83 5.06 -27.21
N TYR A 90 -0.49 5.05 -27.09
CA TYR A 90 0.22 5.56 -25.90
C TYR A 90 0.62 7.02 -26.02
N ILE A 91 0.65 7.58 -27.23
CA ILE A 91 1.07 8.96 -27.49
C ILE A 91 0.24 10.00 -26.70
N PRO A 92 -1.10 9.92 -26.65
CA PRO A 92 -1.89 10.94 -25.96
C PRO A 92 -1.67 11.02 -24.45
N LYS A 93 -0.96 10.09 -23.86
CA LYS A 93 -0.76 9.97 -22.39
C LYS A 93 0.66 10.27 -21.90
N GLY A 94 1.49 10.91 -22.75
CA GLY A 94 2.85 11.31 -22.34
C GLY A 94 3.81 10.15 -22.08
N GLY A 95 3.61 8.99 -22.72
CA GLY A 95 4.56 7.87 -22.70
C GLY A 95 4.67 7.06 -21.40
N TYR A 96 3.91 7.38 -20.35
CA TYR A 96 3.96 6.65 -19.06
C TYR A 96 2.94 5.52 -18.98
N TRP A 97 3.43 4.34 -18.61
CA TRP A 97 2.67 3.14 -18.29
C TRP A 97 1.79 3.33 -17.06
N TYR A 98 0.51 3.69 -17.24
CA TYR A 98 -0.48 3.53 -16.20
C TYR A 98 -1.58 2.58 -16.67
N TRP A 99 -1.75 1.48 -15.97
CA TRP A 99 -2.82 0.48 -16.16
C TRP A 99 -4.23 1.00 -15.79
N GLY A 100 -4.48 2.27 -15.95
CA GLY A 100 -5.75 2.91 -15.62
C GLY A 100 -6.30 3.70 -16.81
N ASN A 101 -7.38 3.20 -17.42
CA ASN A 101 -8.28 3.89 -18.34
C ASN A 101 -7.76 4.21 -19.76
N VAL A 102 -7.61 3.18 -20.57
CA VAL A 102 -7.68 3.29 -22.04
C VAL A 102 -9.15 3.42 -22.51
N TYR A 103 -10.11 3.23 -21.60
CA TYR A 103 -11.53 3.33 -21.90
C TYR A 103 -11.96 4.78 -22.05
N GLY A 104 -12.42 5.15 -23.26
CA GLY A 104 -13.04 6.42 -23.57
C GLY A 104 -12.27 7.36 -24.51
N VAL A 105 -11.03 7.05 -24.92
CA VAL A 105 -10.33 7.85 -25.92
C VAL A 105 -10.86 7.50 -27.31
N LYS A 106 -11.33 8.54 -28.04
CA LYS A 106 -11.83 8.41 -29.41
C LYS A 106 -10.78 8.94 -30.39
N TYR A 107 -10.33 8.08 -31.30
CA TYR A 107 -9.42 8.45 -32.36
C TYR A 107 -10.22 8.77 -33.64
N ASN A 108 -9.96 9.93 -34.23
CA ASN A 108 -10.65 10.39 -35.44
C ASN A 108 -9.63 10.73 -36.50
N LEU A 109 -9.49 9.85 -37.50
CA LEU A 109 -8.63 10.11 -38.67
C LEU A 109 -9.38 11.03 -39.64
N LEU A 110 -8.96 12.28 -39.67
CA LEU A 110 -9.65 13.35 -40.38
C LEU A 110 -9.05 13.63 -41.79
N SER A 111 -7.84 13.13 -42.06
CA SER A 111 -7.16 13.32 -43.34
C SER A 111 -6.19 12.17 -43.63
N GLY A 112 -6.05 11.79 -44.91
CA GLY A 112 -5.12 10.75 -45.34
C GLY A 112 -5.60 9.31 -45.11
N LYS A 113 -6.93 9.09 -44.96
CA LYS A 113 -7.49 7.78 -44.67
C LYS A 113 -7.25 6.77 -45.81
N GLN A 114 -7.53 7.14 -47.05
CA GLN A 114 -7.43 6.21 -48.18
C GLN A 114 -5.97 5.87 -48.47
N GLU A 115 -5.09 6.85 -48.47
CA GLU A 115 -3.66 6.63 -48.70
C GLU A 115 -3.04 5.73 -47.62
N ALA A 116 -3.51 5.87 -46.37
CA ALA A 116 -3.08 5.02 -45.26
C ALA A 116 -3.58 3.57 -45.41
N LEU A 117 -4.83 3.38 -45.84
CA LEU A 117 -5.40 2.05 -46.10
C LEU A 117 -4.66 1.36 -47.28
N ASP A 118 -4.47 2.06 -48.38
CA ASP A 118 -3.77 1.53 -49.56
C ASP A 118 -2.34 1.11 -49.22
N TRP A 119 -1.64 1.94 -48.42
CA TRP A 119 -0.30 1.63 -47.94
C TRP A 119 -0.27 0.41 -47.00
N LEU A 120 -1.24 0.31 -46.06
CA LEU A 120 -1.35 -0.83 -45.17
C LEU A 120 -1.65 -2.13 -45.93
N GLU A 121 -2.52 -2.07 -46.92
CA GLU A 121 -2.87 -3.21 -47.80
C GLU A 121 -1.68 -3.70 -48.63
N GLU A 122 -0.86 -2.76 -49.15
CA GLU A 122 0.35 -3.09 -49.86
C GLU A 122 1.43 -3.77 -49.02
N HIS A 123 1.57 -3.39 -47.74
CA HIS A 123 2.70 -3.80 -46.92
C HIS A 123 2.37 -4.83 -45.82
N PHE A 124 1.11 -5.01 -45.46
CA PHE A 124 0.69 -5.90 -44.37
C PHE A 124 -0.52 -6.74 -44.75
N SER A 125 -0.59 -7.96 -44.19
CA SER A 125 -1.77 -8.81 -44.35
C SER A 125 -3.00 -8.15 -43.75
N SER A 126 -4.18 -8.43 -44.32
CA SER A 126 -5.47 -7.97 -43.80
C SER A 126 -5.63 -8.25 -42.29
N PRO A 127 -6.17 -7.32 -41.50
CA PRO A 127 -6.31 -7.48 -40.06
C PRO A 127 -7.13 -8.72 -39.68
N ARG A 128 -6.69 -9.43 -38.68
CA ARG A 128 -7.42 -10.56 -38.10
C ARG A 128 -8.46 -10.00 -37.14
N CYS A 129 -9.71 -9.87 -37.57
CA CYS A 129 -10.82 -9.50 -36.70
C CYS A 129 -11.04 -10.57 -35.64
N TYR A 130 -10.52 -10.39 -34.46
CA TYR A 130 -10.75 -11.28 -33.28
C TYR A 130 -12.18 -11.19 -32.73
N TYR A 131 -12.88 -10.09 -33.00
CA TYR A 131 -14.30 -9.92 -32.68
C TYR A 131 -15.07 -9.76 -33.98
N SER A 132 -16.05 -10.60 -34.21
CA SER A 132 -16.86 -10.75 -35.42
C SER A 132 -17.75 -9.53 -35.76
N PHE A 133 -17.19 -8.34 -35.83
CA PHE A 133 -17.87 -7.15 -36.35
C PHE A 133 -17.18 -6.70 -37.63
N SER A 134 -17.96 -6.67 -38.68
CA SER A 134 -17.61 -6.54 -40.08
C SER A 134 -16.97 -5.19 -40.52
N HIS A 135 -16.31 -4.43 -39.67
CA HIS A 135 -15.83 -3.09 -39.97
C HIS A 135 -14.31 -2.88 -39.82
N CYS A 136 -13.53 -3.89 -39.43
CA CYS A 136 -12.10 -3.72 -39.17
C CYS A 136 -11.27 -3.37 -40.42
N LYS A 137 -11.73 -3.74 -41.61
CA LYS A 137 -10.97 -3.45 -42.84
C LYS A 137 -10.99 -1.98 -43.27
N ASP A 138 -11.97 -1.22 -42.78
CA ASP A 138 -12.15 0.19 -43.16
C ASP A 138 -11.64 1.16 -42.12
N ASP A 139 -11.08 0.67 -40.99
CA ASP A 139 -10.53 1.49 -39.95
C ASP A 139 -9.01 1.35 -39.85
N VAL A 140 -8.32 2.40 -40.25
CA VAL A 140 -6.85 2.51 -40.22
C VAL A 140 -6.30 2.26 -38.81
N ILE A 141 -7.02 2.68 -37.78
CA ILE A 141 -6.54 2.59 -36.37
C ILE A 141 -6.57 1.14 -35.90
N ASP A 142 -7.65 0.42 -36.21
CA ASP A 142 -7.78 -0.99 -35.86
C ASP A 142 -6.75 -1.83 -36.64
N TRP A 143 -6.48 -1.48 -37.89
CA TRP A 143 -5.44 -2.15 -38.68
C TRP A 143 -4.04 -1.92 -38.09
N ILE A 144 -3.72 -0.68 -37.71
CA ILE A 144 -2.45 -0.36 -37.06
C ILE A 144 -2.29 -1.12 -35.76
N ASP A 145 -3.34 -1.24 -34.92
CA ASP A 145 -3.28 -1.99 -33.67
C ASP A 145 -3.01 -3.48 -33.87
N ASP A 146 -3.54 -4.08 -34.95
CA ASP A 146 -3.22 -5.46 -35.32
C ASP A 146 -1.76 -5.60 -35.80
N VAL A 147 -1.29 -4.71 -36.66
CA VAL A 147 0.11 -4.69 -37.12
C VAL A 147 1.06 -4.50 -35.93
N GLU A 148 0.76 -3.59 -35.02
CA GLU A 148 1.54 -3.39 -33.80
C GLU A 148 1.59 -4.64 -32.92
N ARG A 149 0.48 -5.34 -32.79
CA ARG A 149 0.39 -6.61 -32.05
C ARG A 149 1.30 -7.67 -32.67
N ASP A 150 1.25 -7.82 -33.98
CA ASP A 150 2.08 -8.79 -34.71
C ASP A 150 3.57 -8.41 -34.64
N VAL A 151 3.93 -7.15 -34.79
CA VAL A 151 5.30 -6.64 -34.65
C VAL A 151 5.84 -6.90 -33.23
N ILE A 152 5.04 -6.65 -32.21
CA ILE A 152 5.43 -6.90 -30.81
C ILE A 152 5.55 -8.40 -30.55
N ALA A 153 4.61 -9.20 -31.06
CA ALA A 153 4.65 -10.65 -30.91
C ALA A 153 5.90 -11.22 -31.60
N HIS A 154 6.22 -10.77 -32.82
CA HIS A 154 7.42 -11.18 -33.55
C HIS A 154 8.71 -10.78 -32.83
N ARG A 155 8.81 -9.55 -32.32
CA ARG A 155 9.97 -9.08 -31.52
C ARG A 155 10.13 -9.90 -30.25
N ARG A 156 9.03 -10.18 -29.54
CA ARG A 156 9.05 -11.04 -28.35
C ARG A 156 9.50 -12.45 -28.68
N GLU A 157 9.01 -13.00 -29.78
CA GLU A 157 9.39 -14.33 -30.25
C GLU A 157 10.86 -14.41 -30.66
N THR A 158 11.37 -13.40 -31.40
CA THR A 158 12.78 -13.31 -31.77
C THR A 158 13.67 -13.16 -30.53
N THR A 159 13.29 -12.25 -29.62
CA THR A 159 14.01 -12.09 -28.34
C THR A 159 13.98 -13.39 -27.53
N ARG A 160 12.82 -14.05 -27.47
CA ARG A 160 12.67 -15.35 -26.79
C ARG A 160 13.54 -16.42 -27.41
N LYS A 161 13.58 -16.54 -28.75
CA LYS A 161 14.43 -17.51 -29.47
C LYS A 161 15.91 -17.28 -29.23
N ASN A 162 16.36 -16.02 -29.34
CA ASN A 162 17.77 -15.66 -29.09
C ASN A 162 18.16 -15.94 -27.63
N HIS A 163 17.25 -15.65 -26.71
CA HIS A 163 17.43 -15.90 -25.28
C HIS A 163 17.45 -17.39 -24.99
N GLN A 164 16.51 -18.14 -25.58
CA GLN A 164 16.44 -19.58 -25.45
C GLN A 164 17.72 -20.25 -25.97
N LYS A 165 18.19 -19.87 -27.17
CA LYS A 165 19.44 -20.40 -27.74
C LYS A 165 20.63 -20.18 -26.80
N ARG A 166 20.77 -18.95 -26.23
CA ARG A 166 21.84 -18.66 -25.28
C ARG A 166 21.70 -19.50 -23.99
N ILE A 167 20.48 -19.75 -23.52
CA ILE A 167 20.24 -20.60 -22.35
C ILE A 167 20.55 -22.06 -22.71
N ASP A 168 20.13 -22.54 -23.87
CA ASP A 168 20.37 -23.91 -24.32
C ASP A 168 21.86 -24.17 -24.46
N ASP A 169 22.62 -23.27 -25.11
CA ASP A 169 24.07 -23.32 -25.24
C ASP A 169 24.75 -23.38 -23.85
N TRP A 170 24.22 -22.64 -22.88
CA TRP A 170 24.75 -22.60 -21.51
C TRP A 170 24.39 -23.83 -20.68
N LEU A 171 23.24 -24.46 -20.90
CA LEU A 171 22.75 -25.63 -20.17
C LEU A 171 23.16 -26.96 -20.83
N GLU A 172 23.96 -26.92 -21.93
CA GLU A 172 24.42 -28.11 -22.64
C GLU A 172 25.21 -29.07 -21.71
N ASP A 173 26.00 -28.51 -20.79
CA ASP A 173 26.81 -29.27 -19.81
C ASP A 173 26.10 -29.46 -18.45
N LEU A 174 24.76 -29.27 -18.38
CA LEU A 174 24.03 -29.46 -17.14
C LEU A 174 24.19 -30.89 -16.60
N PRO A 175 24.63 -31.10 -15.35
CA PRO A 175 24.81 -32.43 -14.79
C PRO A 175 23.53 -33.24 -14.82
N ASP A 176 23.66 -34.55 -15.09
CA ASP A 176 22.56 -35.49 -14.99
C ASP A 176 22.01 -35.54 -13.56
N LEU A 177 20.78 -36.03 -13.44
CA LEU A 177 20.16 -36.28 -12.13
C LEU A 177 20.85 -37.45 -11.44
N PRO A 178 20.96 -37.47 -10.10
CA PRO A 178 21.43 -38.62 -9.35
C PRO A 178 20.68 -39.92 -9.77
N GLU A 179 21.42 -41.00 -9.93
CA GLU A 179 20.83 -42.29 -10.38
C GLU A 179 19.71 -42.77 -9.44
N ASP A 180 19.86 -42.54 -8.14
CA ASP A 180 18.92 -42.94 -7.10
C ASP A 180 17.81 -41.91 -6.80
N ILE A 181 17.70 -40.87 -7.60
CA ILE A 181 16.67 -39.83 -7.39
C ILE A 181 15.24 -40.40 -7.35
N GLY A 182 15.03 -41.47 -8.13
CA GLY A 182 13.77 -42.21 -8.13
C GLY A 182 13.44 -42.82 -6.78
N ASP A 183 14.43 -43.46 -6.15
CA ASP A 183 14.30 -44.08 -4.83
C ASP A 183 14.15 -43.04 -3.72
N PHE A 184 14.89 -41.92 -3.81
CA PHE A 184 14.72 -40.81 -2.91
C PHE A 184 13.29 -40.24 -2.95
N VAL A 185 12.75 -40.07 -4.15
CA VAL A 185 11.37 -39.57 -4.33
C VAL A 185 10.36 -40.54 -3.72
N ASP A 186 10.52 -41.86 -3.95
CA ASP A 186 9.58 -42.85 -3.42
C ASP A 186 9.67 -42.99 -1.90
N ASN A 187 10.87 -43.08 -1.35
CA ASN A 187 11.08 -43.40 0.06
C ASN A 187 11.04 -42.21 0.98
N VAL A 188 11.56 -41.03 0.55
CA VAL A 188 11.61 -39.84 1.38
C VAL A 188 10.46 -38.87 1.05
N VAL A 189 10.32 -38.48 -0.23
CA VAL A 189 9.32 -37.46 -0.62
C VAL A 189 7.89 -37.96 -0.44
N PHE A 190 7.61 -39.21 -0.83
CA PHE A 190 6.30 -39.85 -0.66
C PHE A 190 6.24 -40.80 0.53
N GLY A 191 7.34 -40.98 1.27
CA GLY A 191 7.42 -41.74 2.51
C GLY A 191 7.20 -43.24 2.35
N GLY A 192 7.54 -43.83 1.20
CA GLY A 192 7.37 -45.25 0.90
C GLY A 192 5.92 -45.73 1.00
N LEU A 193 4.96 -44.83 1.00
CA LEU A 193 3.54 -45.16 1.19
C LEU A 193 2.87 -45.52 -0.13
N HIS A 194 2.17 -46.65 -0.12
CA HIS A 194 1.29 -47.11 -1.19
C HIS A 194 -0.16 -47.17 -0.72
N TYR A 195 -1.09 -47.47 -1.63
CA TYR A 195 -2.52 -47.50 -1.32
C TYR A 195 -3.17 -48.79 -1.78
N ALA A 196 -4.14 -49.26 -1.01
CA ALA A 196 -5.05 -50.31 -1.41
C ALA A 196 -6.44 -49.74 -1.68
N PHE A 197 -6.83 -49.64 -2.95
CA PHE A 197 -8.12 -49.11 -3.38
C PHE A 197 -9.19 -50.16 -3.37
N GLY A 198 -10.24 -49.96 -2.55
CA GLY A 198 -11.34 -50.94 -2.43
C GLY A 198 -12.41 -50.78 -3.50
N GLU A 199 -12.92 -51.89 -4.04
CA GLU A 199 -14.10 -51.92 -4.90
C GLU A 199 -15.37 -51.67 -4.06
N LYS A 200 -16.27 -50.80 -4.55
CA LYS A 200 -17.50 -50.44 -3.84
C LYS A 200 -18.37 -51.67 -3.58
N GLY A 201 -18.68 -51.88 -2.30
CA GLY A 201 -19.56 -53.02 -1.90
C GLY A 201 -18.91 -54.37 -1.91
N LYS A 202 -17.60 -54.48 -2.16
CA LYS A 202 -16.86 -55.73 -2.21
C LYS A 202 -15.67 -55.72 -1.24
N LEU A 203 -15.20 -56.91 -0.87
CA LEU A 203 -13.96 -57.10 -0.09
C LEU A 203 -12.73 -57.27 -0.99
N ILE A 204 -12.74 -56.59 -2.11
CA ILE A 204 -11.72 -56.66 -3.16
C ILE A 204 -10.97 -55.34 -3.18
N TYR A 205 -9.64 -55.42 -3.24
CA TYR A 205 -8.72 -54.29 -3.22
C TYR A 205 -7.71 -54.38 -4.36
N HIS A 206 -7.28 -53.26 -4.85
CA HIS A 206 -6.21 -53.09 -5.82
C HIS A 206 -5.02 -52.40 -5.17
N CYS A 207 -3.85 -52.98 -5.21
CA CYS A 207 -2.63 -52.40 -4.66
C CYS A 207 -2.02 -51.42 -5.67
N SER A 208 -1.81 -50.17 -5.28
CA SER A 208 -1.18 -49.18 -6.14
C SER A 208 0.27 -49.54 -6.51
N ALA A 209 1.01 -50.21 -5.59
CA ALA A 209 2.41 -50.52 -5.82
C ALA A 209 2.62 -51.60 -6.89
N CYS A 210 1.79 -52.64 -6.93
CA CYS A 210 1.97 -53.77 -7.86
C CYS A 210 0.82 -53.94 -8.86
N ALA A 211 -0.18 -53.08 -8.83
CA ALA A 211 -1.39 -53.14 -9.66
C ALA A 211 -2.21 -54.42 -9.55
N LYS A 212 -1.88 -55.32 -8.57
CA LYS A 212 -2.56 -56.63 -8.42
C LYS A 212 -3.80 -56.48 -7.55
N ARG A 213 -4.82 -57.26 -7.96
CA ARG A 213 -6.10 -57.40 -7.25
C ARG A 213 -5.98 -58.52 -6.20
N PHE A 214 -6.59 -58.29 -5.02
CA PHE A 214 -6.63 -59.29 -3.94
C PHE A 214 -7.89 -59.13 -3.08
N GLU A 215 -8.24 -60.16 -2.36
CA GLU A 215 -9.35 -60.14 -1.39
C GLU A 215 -8.81 -59.96 0.03
N ALA A 216 -9.48 -59.15 0.84
CA ALA A 216 -9.17 -58.95 2.24
C ALA A 216 -10.44 -58.60 3.05
N LYS A 217 -10.72 -59.41 4.10
CA LYS A 217 -11.92 -59.22 4.93
C LYS A 217 -11.76 -58.12 5.97
N ASP A 218 -10.54 -57.88 6.44
CA ASP A 218 -10.27 -57.05 7.63
C ASP A 218 -9.75 -55.63 7.30
N PHE A 219 -9.66 -55.24 6.03
CA PHE A 219 -9.18 -53.93 5.64
C PHE A 219 -10.19 -52.85 5.96
N LYS A 220 -9.79 -51.91 6.84
CA LYS A 220 -10.59 -50.73 7.24
C LYS A 220 -10.04 -49.49 6.59
N HIS A 221 -10.90 -48.61 6.11
CA HIS A 221 -10.51 -47.32 5.53
C HIS A 221 -9.58 -46.52 6.47
N GLY A 222 -8.51 -45.96 5.89
CA GLY A 222 -7.52 -45.16 6.61
C GLY A 222 -6.49 -45.95 7.43
N LYS A 223 -6.59 -47.27 7.54
CA LYS A 223 -5.63 -48.14 8.25
C LYS A 223 -4.56 -48.70 7.30
N TYR A 224 -3.42 -49.04 7.88
CA TYR A 224 -2.25 -49.56 7.16
C TYR A 224 -2.22 -51.08 7.22
N TYR A 225 -1.83 -51.71 6.12
CA TYR A 225 -1.74 -53.16 5.93
C TYR A 225 -0.58 -53.53 5.01
N VAL A 226 -0.19 -54.78 5.01
CA VAL A 226 0.79 -55.31 4.07
C VAL A 226 0.06 -55.91 2.89
N CYS A 227 0.43 -55.54 1.66
CA CYS A 227 -0.14 -56.13 0.47
C CYS A 227 0.24 -57.65 0.37
N PRO A 228 -0.72 -58.55 0.28
CA PRO A 228 -0.42 -60.02 0.22
C PRO A 228 0.21 -60.45 -1.10
N LYS A 229 0.28 -59.56 -2.11
CA LYS A 229 0.83 -59.87 -3.43
C LYS A 229 2.26 -59.37 -3.65
N CYS A 230 2.68 -58.31 -2.99
CA CYS A 230 4.00 -57.72 -3.19
C CYS A 230 4.74 -57.33 -1.89
N GLY A 231 4.10 -57.48 -0.73
CA GLY A 231 4.72 -57.12 0.55
C GLY A 231 4.76 -55.60 0.86
N ALA A 232 4.30 -54.74 -0.04
CA ALA A 232 4.33 -53.29 0.18
C ALA A 232 3.38 -52.88 1.31
N ASN A 233 3.79 -51.87 2.09
CA ASN A 233 2.93 -51.28 3.11
C ASN A 233 1.90 -50.34 2.42
N VAL A 234 0.61 -50.67 2.57
CA VAL A 234 -0.48 -49.99 1.89
C VAL A 234 -1.47 -49.38 2.87
N LYS A 235 -1.89 -48.16 2.60
CA LYS A 235 -3.01 -47.54 3.30
C LYS A 235 -4.32 -47.84 2.59
N CYS A 236 -5.26 -48.42 3.31
CA CYS A 236 -6.56 -48.78 2.73
C CYS A 236 -7.39 -47.54 2.43
N ASP A 237 -7.79 -47.32 1.17
CA ASP A 237 -8.74 -46.32 0.74
C ASP A 237 -9.95 -46.95 0.06
N LYS A 238 -11.10 -46.97 0.76
CA LYS A 238 -12.38 -47.52 0.26
C LYS A 238 -13.20 -46.50 -0.55
N LYS A 239 -12.80 -45.21 -0.59
CA LYS A 239 -13.60 -44.13 -1.16
C LYS A 239 -13.06 -43.62 -2.47
N SER A 240 -11.74 -43.69 -2.70
CA SER A 240 -11.08 -43.13 -3.87
C SER A 240 -10.76 -44.18 -4.92
N LEU A 241 -10.97 -43.83 -6.19
CA LEU A 241 -10.54 -44.64 -7.35
C LEU A 241 -9.10 -44.30 -7.79
N GLY A 242 -8.44 -43.45 -7.06
CA GLY A 242 -7.11 -42.96 -7.34
C GLY A 242 -7.00 -41.48 -7.04
N PHE A 243 -5.79 -40.98 -6.87
CA PHE A 243 -5.49 -39.54 -6.66
C PHE A 243 -4.03 -39.24 -7.00
N GLU A 244 -3.74 -37.95 -7.13
CA GLU A 244 -2.38 -37.46 -7.36
C GLU A 244 -1.84 -36.75 -6.12
N ARG A 245 -0.53 -36.88 -5.91
CA ARG A 245 0.23 -36.09 -4.97
C ARG A 245 1.35 -35.38 -5.71
N ASN A 246 1.51 -34.09 -5.40
CA ASN A 246 2.57 -33.28 -5.94
C ASN A 246 3.52 -32.85 -4.82
N SER A 247 4.79 -32.76 -5.13
CA SER A 247 5.82 -32.25 -4.23
C SER A 247 6.92 -31.56 -5.03
N ARG A 248 7.90 -31.00 -4.32
CA ARG A 248 9.07 -30.37 -4.90
C ARG A 248 10.32 -30.96 -4.27
N VAL A 249 11.35 -31.10 -5.10
CA VAL A 249 12.67 -31.60 -4.68
C VAL A 249 13.72 -30.58 -5.13
N MET A 250 14.67 -30.31 -4.27
CA MET A 250 15.86 -29.50 -4.56
C MET A 250 17.08 -30.42 -4.60
N ILE A 251 17.90 -30.25 -5.64
CA ILE A 251 19.21 -30.88 -5.76
C ILE A 251 20.22 -29.77 -5.94
N VAL A 252 21.40 -29.91 -5.34
CA VAL A 252 22.53 -29.01 -5.56
C VAL A 252 23.66 -29.83 -6.18
N GLN A 253 24.20 -29.36 -7.31
CA GLN A 253 25.21 -30.07 -8.09
C GLN A 253 26.36 -29.14 -8.47
N SER A 254 27.57 -29.67 -8.67
CA SER A 254 28.68 -28.94 -9.26
C SER A 254 28.41 -28.64 -10.72
N TYR A 255 28.78 -27.47 -11.17
CA TYR A 255 28.50 -26.98 -12.51
C TYR A 255 29.59 -26.00 -12.98
N HIS A 256 29.85 -25.95 -14.28
CA HIS A 256 30.72 -24.95 -14.88
C HIS A 256 29.88 -23.79 -15.39
N ASP A 257 30.23 -22.57 -15.00
CA ASP A 257 29.54 -21.38 -15.49
C ASP A 257 29.98 -21.02 -16.94
N ILE A 258 29.36 -19.99 -17.52
CA ILE A 258 29.67 -19.49 -18.88
C ILE A 258 31.15 -19.12 -19.05
N LYS A 259 31.84 -18.79 -17.98
CA LYS A 259 33.27 -18.43 -17.97
C LYS A 259 34.16 -19.63 -17.76
N GLY A 260 33.59 -20.80 -17.49
CA GLY A 260 34.30 -22.04 -17.20
C GLY A 260 34.72 -22.18 -15.74
N ASP A 261 34.28 -21.29 -14.86
CA ASP A 261 34.51 -21.39 -13.42
C ASP A 261 33.59 -22.47 -12.81
N ILE A 262 34.10 -23.27 -11.88
CA ILE A 262 33.29 -24.26 -11.15
C ILE A 262 32.42 -23.49 -10.15
N CYS A 263 31.15 -23.66 -10.26
CA CYS A 263 30.16 -23.12 -9.33
C CYS A 263 29.15 -24.21 -8.93
N SER A 264 28.25 -23.88 -8.01
CA SER A 264 27.15 -24.75 -7.64
C SER A 264 25.88 -24.32 -8.38
N ILE A 265 25.09 -25.31 -8.79
CA ILE A 265 23.77 -25.09 -9.35
C ILE A 265 22.74 -25.76 -8.48
N LYS A 266 21.66 -25.04 -8.19
CA LYS A 266 20.48 -25.57 -7.53
C LYS A 266 19.39 -25.87 -8.55
N ARG A 267 18.90 -27.08 -8.55
CA ARG A 267 17.75 -27.52 -9.36
C ARG A 267 16.52 -27.71 -8.46
N GLU A 268 15.44 -27.03 -8.77
CA GLU A 268 14.14 -27.31 -8.17
C GLU A 268 13.29 -28.07 -9.16
N MET A 269 12.82 -29.23 -8.74
CA MET A 269 12.04 -30.13 -9.56
C MET A 269 10.63 -30.27 -9.02
N TYR A 270 9.68 -30.39 -9.93
CA TYR A 270 8.34 -30.82 -9.60
C TYR A 270 8.25 -32.32 -9.72
N VAL A 271 7.66 -32.95 -8.72
CA VAL A 271 7.43 -34.39 -8.68
C VAL A 271 5.94 -34.63 -8.50
N ARG A 272 5.34 -35.39 -9.43
CA ARG A 272 3.96 -35.80 -9.35
C ARG A 272 3.91 -37.32 -9.31
N LYS A 273 3.21 -37.86 -8.32
CA LYS A 273 2.94 -39.30 -8.22
C LYS A 273 1.44 -39.55 -8.23
N THR A 274 0.98 -40.29 -9.20
CA THR A 274 -0.40 -40.75 -9.32
C THR A 274 -0.50 -42.13 -8.69
N PHE A 275 -1.41 -42.29 -7.74
CA PHE A 275 -1.73 -43.56 -7.09
C PHE A 275 -3.09 -44.02 -7.63
N ALA A 276 -3.12 -45.12 -8.33
CA ALA A 276 -4.33 -45.66 -8.95
C ALA A 276 -4.40 -47.17 -8.80
N PRO A 277 -5.60 -47.79 -8.95
CA PRO A 277 -5.75 -49.25 -8.95
C PRO A 277 -4.91 -49.92 -10.02
N GLU A 278 -4.66 -49.26 -11.13
CA GLU A 278 -3.87 -49.74 -12.27
C GLU A 278 -2.35 -49.72 -12.02
N GLY A 279 -1.94 -49.09 -10.92
CA GLY A 279 -0.55 -48.92 -10.54
C GLY A 279 -0.16 -47.45 -10.32
N GLU A 280 1.07 -47.23 -9.89
CA GLU A 280 1.63 -45.92 -9.63
C GLU A 280 2.35 -45.39 -10.87
N HIS A 281 2.18 -44.10 -11.10
CA HIS A 281 2.91 -43.40 -12.14
C HIS A 281 3.62 -42.18 -11.54
N LYS A 282 4.92 -42.06 -11.78
CA LYS A 282 5.78 -40.99 -11.27
C LYS A 282 6.29 -40.15 -12.45
N GLN A 283 6.18 -38.85 -12.30
CA GLN A 283 6.74 -37.89 -13.22
C GLN A 283 7.63 -36.91 -12.47
N ILE A 284 8.82 -36.66 -12.99
CA ILE A 284 9.79 -35.72 -12.45
C ILE A 284 10.19 -34.79 -13.59
N TRP A 285 10.13 -33.47 -13.35
CA TRP A 285 10.57 -32.51 -14.34
C TRP A 285 11.18 -31.28 -13.66
N ASP A 286 12.17 -30.66 -14.30
CA ASP A 286 12.83 -29.45 -13.82
C ASP A 286 11.85 -28.28 -13.78
N GLY A 287 11.79 -27.60 -12.66
CA GLY A 287 10.99 -26.40 -12.44
C GLY A 287 11.82 -25.13 -12.49
N SER A 288 13.03 -25.13 -11.91
CA SER A 288 13.95 -24.01 -11.93
C SER A 288 15.39 -24.44 -11.70
N LEU A 289 16.30 -23.71 -12.31
CA LEU A 289 17.76 -23.82 -12.15
C LEU A 289 18.29 -22.48 -11.67
N ILE A 290 19.15 -22.50 -10.66
CA ILE A 290 19.72 -21.31 -10.06
C ILE A 290 21.22 -21.54 -9.87
N VAL A 291 22.05 -20.69 -10.48
CA VAL A 291 23.49 -20.64 -10.20
C VAL A 291 23.70 -19.98 -8.86
N LEU A 292 24.37 -20.65 -7.94
CA LEU A 292 24.63 -20.19 -6.60
C LEU A 292 25.95 -19.39 -6.59
N PRO A 293 25.94 -18.11 -6.18
CA PRO A 293 27.16 -17.34 -6.00
C PRO A 293 28.02 -17.96 -4.90
N LEU A 294 29.34 -18.04 -5.12
CA LEU A 294 30.28 -18.64 -4.16
C LEU A 294 30.42 -17.85 -2.87
N ASP A 295 30.11 -16.54 -2.91
CA ASP A 295 30.14 -15.62 -1.75
C ASP A 295 28.92 -15.71 -0.84
N GLY A 296 27.96 -16.60 -1.14
CA GLY A 296 26.74 -16.76 -0.36
C GLY A 296 25.66 -15.69 -0.60
N SER A 297 25.92 -14.72 -1.47
CA SER A 297 24.94 -13.65 -1.75
C SER A 297 23.79 -14.12 -2.64
N LEU A 298 22.81 -14.74 -2.06
CA LEU A 298 21.57 -15.15 -2.79
C LEU A 298 20.70 -13.96 -3.24
N ALA A 299 21.01 -12.73 -2.83
CA ALA A 299 20.12 -11.60 -3.00
C ALA A 299 20.31 -10.81 -4.30
N SER A 300 21.45 -10.88 -4.97
CA SER A 300 21.72 -10.08 -6.16
C SER A 300 22.60 -10.81 -7.15
N GLY A 301 22.06 -11.15 -8.29
CA GLY A 301 22.86 -11.62 -9.43
C GLY A 301 22.86 -13.12 -9.71
N ALA A 302 22.16 -13.94 -8.91
CA ALA A 302 21.97 -15.34 -9.25
C ALA A 302 21.09 -15.46 -10.51
N ASN A 303 21.61 -16.11 -11.53
CA ASN A 303 20.83 -16.40 -12.71
C ASN A 303 19.80 -17.50 -12.39
N CYS A 304 18.53 -17.17 -12.48
CA CYS A 304 17.44 -18.11 -12.29
C CYS A 304 16.81 -18.43 -13.63
N TYR A 305 16.80 -19.69 -13.98
CA TYR A 305 16.11 -20.21 -15.16
C TYR A 305 14.94 -21.07 -14.69
N TYR A 306 13.79 -20.90 -15.31
CA TYR A 306 12.64 -21.74 -15.01
C TYR A 306 12.01 -22.25 -16.29
N ARG A 307 11.44 -23.45 -16.25
CA ARG A 307 10.75 -24.07 -17.35
C ARG A 307 9.25 -23.85 -17.23
N ALA A 308 8.71 -23.00 -18.10
CA ALA A 308 7.27 -22.85 -18.24
C ALA A 308 6.87 -23.21 -19.67
N SER A 309 5.80 -23.99 -19.84
CA SER A 309 5.27 -24.37 -21.16
C SER A 309 6.31 -25.02 -22.09
N GLY A 310 7.24 -25.79 -21.54
CA GLY A 310 8.26 -26.50 -22.31
C GLY A 310 9.50 -25.70 -22.69
N CYS A 311 9.58 -24.42 -22.33
CA CYS A 311 10.70 -23.53 -22.61
C CYS A 311 11.35 -22.98 -21.34
N TRP A 312 12.66 -22.84 -21.33
CA TRP A 312 13.39 -22.14 -20.29
C TRP A 312 13.29 -20.62 -20.49
N SER A 313 13.20 -19.87 -19.41
CA SER A 313 13.30 -18.41 -19.41
C SER A 313 14.01 -17.95 -18.16
N ASP A 314 14.79 -16.84 -18.26
CA ASP A 314 15.35 -16.20 -17.08
C ASP A 314 14.26 -15.43 -16.34
N LYS A 315 14.31 -15.46 -15.02
CA LYS A 315 13.51 -14.61 -14.14
C LYS A 315 14.29 -14.23 -12.90
N ASN A 316 13.96 -13.07 -12.38
CA ASN A 316 14.49 -12.62 -11.12
C ASN A 316 14.11 -13.59 -9.98
N TRP A 317 15.08 -13.87 -9.14
CA TRP A 317 15.08 -14.73 -7.96
C TRP A 317 13.81 -14.67 -7.07
N THR A 318 13.20 -13.51 -6.93
CA THR A 318 12.09 -13.27 -5.99
C THR A 318 10.84 -14.15 -6.19
N MET A 319 10.69 -14.79 -7.33
CA MET A 319 9.49 -15.63 -7.60
C MET A 319 9.54 -17.05 -7.01
N PHE A 320 10.69 -17.54 -6.59
CA PHE A 320 10.86 -18.94 -6.15
C PHE A 320 11.26 -19.09 -4.67
N SER A 321 11.41 -17.98 -3.94
CA SER A 321 11.91 -17.97 -2.57
C SER A 321 10.96 -18.54 -1.51
N HIS A 322 9.68 -18.74 -1.83
CA HIS A 322 8.66 -19.06 -0.83
C HIS A 322 8.08 -20.47 -0.93
N THR A 323 8.74 -21.39 -1.63
CA THR A 323 8.21 -22.75 -1.77
C THR A 323 8.96 -23.75 -0.92
N ARG A 324 8.21 -24.54 -0.15
CA ARG A 324 8.76 -25.69 0.58
C ARG A 324 9.12 -26.79 -0.39
N CYS A 325 10.25 -27.45 -0.17
CA CYS A 325 10.70 -28.62 -0.92
C CYS A 325 11.45 -29.60 -0.02
N PHE A 326 11.62 -30.82 -0.50
CA PHE A 326 12.62 -31.73 0.05
C PHE A 326 13.96 -31.41 -0.57
N CYS A 327 15.05 -31.61 0.16
CA CYS A 327 16.40 -31.48 -0.36
C CYS A 327 17.01 -32.87 -0.51
N TYR A 328 17.57 -33.14 -1.68
CA TYR A 328 18.40 -34.31 -1.87
C TYR A 328 19.67 -34.21 -0.99
N PRO A 329 20.06 -35.27 -0.26
CA PRO A 329 21.03 -35.16 0.84
C PRO A 329 22.49 -34.98 0.41
N ASP A 330 22.86 -35.23 -0.83
CA ASP A 330 24.21 -34.93 -1.33
C ASP A 330 24.33 -33.43 -1.63
N LEU A 331 25.10 -32.75 -0.80
CA LEU A 331 25.40 -31.33 -0.89
C LEU A 331 26.89 -31.04 -1.05
N SER A 332 27.68 -32.05 -1.50
CA SER A 332 29.11 -31.90 -1.74
C SER A 332 29.47 -30.78 -2.71
N ALA A 333 28.54 -30.45 -3.61
CA ALA A 333 28.68 -29.31 -4.52
C ALA A 333 28.77 -27.94 -3.81
N LEU A 334 28.44 -27.85 -2.53
CA LEU A 334 28.59 -26.62 -1.73
C LEU A 334 29.97 -26.51 -1.05
N ASP A 335 30.83 -27.51 -1.17
CA ASP A 335 32.19 -27.49 -0.60
C ASP A 335 33.01 -26.34 -1.19
N GLY A 336 33.67 -25.59 -0.31
CA GLY A 336 34.47 -24.44 -0.72
C GLY A 336 33.64 -23.16 -1.04
N THR A 337 32.32 -23.20 -0.87
CA THR A 337 31.46 -22.03 -0.96
C THR A 337 31.22 -21.40 0.42
N ALA A 338 30.64 -20.20 0.44
CA ALA A 338 30.28 -19.52 1.68
C ALA A 338 29.00 -20.12 2.35
N TYR A 339 28.34 -21.09 1.73
CA TYR A 339 27.16 -21.72 2.31
C TYR A 339 27.53 -22.74 3.39
N ASP A 340 26.95 -22.59 4.59
CA ASP A 340 27.07 -23.60 5.62
C ASP A 340 26.19 -24.82 5.28
N ARG A 341 26.83 -25.84 4.72
CA ARG A 341 26.11 -27.06 4.32
C ARG A 341 25.68 -27.95 5.49
N ILE A 342 26.34 -27.87 6.66
CA ILE A 342 26.13 -28.85 7.76
C ILE A 342 24.69 -28.87 8.23
N ALA A 343 24.10 -27.68 8.46
CA ALA A 343 22.70 -27.59 8.88
C ALA A 343 21.74 -28.02 7.78
N ILE A 344 22.03 -27.66 6.52
CA ILE A 344 21.21 -28.00 5.35
C ILE A 344 21.21 -29.50 5.11
N GLU A 345 22.40 -30.11 5.11
CA GLU A 345 22.59 -31.57 4.94
C GLU A 345 21.93 -32.36 6.06
N ALA A 346 22.10 -31.95 7.32
CA ALA A 346 21.45 -32.58 8.45
C ALA A 346 19.90 -32.52 8.37
N ALA A 347 19.35 -31.45 7.85
CA ALA A 347 17.90 -31.33 7.61
C ALA A 347 17.45 -32.23 6.44
N ALA A 348 18.23 -32.28 5.36
CA ALA A 348 17.98 -33.14 4.20
C ALA A 348 17.99 -34.63 4.58
N GLN A 349 19.00 -35.08 5.35
CA GLN A 349 19.13 -36.46 5.86
C GLN A 349 17.93 -36.85 6.76
N LYS A 350 17.33 -35.90 7.47
CA LYS A 350 16.10 -36.15 8.25
C LYS A 350 14.84 -36.21 7.39
N GLY A 351 14.92 -35.91 6.09
CA GLY A 351 13.77 -35.87 5.19
C GLY A 351 12.80 -34.73 5.51
N TRP A 352 13.28 -33.60 6.02
CA TRP A 352 12.44 -32.47 6.32
C TRP A 352 12.09 -31.68 5.06
N MET A 353 10.82 -31.32 4.90
CA MET A 353 10.34 -30.44 3.85
C MET A 353 10.35 -28.99 4.35
N LEU A 354 11.29 -28.18 3.87
CA LEU A 354 11.53 -26.83 4.34
C LEU A 354 11.57 -25.81 3.19
N HIS A 355 11.59 -24.52 3.54
CA HIS A 355 11.95 -23.43 2.63
C HIS A 355 13.47 -23.37 2.48
N TYR A 356 14.07 -24.35 1.77
CA TYR A 356 15.52 -24.50 1.68
C TYR A 356 16.26 -23.29 1.11
N ASN A 357 15.63 -22.51 0.23
CA ASN A 357 16.23 -21.26 -0.27
C ASN A 357 16.51 -20.26 0.87
N ASN A 358 15.51 -20.13 1.73
CA ASN A 358 15.65 -19.27 2.92
C ASN A 358 16.61 -19.89 3.92
N MET A 359 16.59 -21.21 4.07
CA MET A 359 17.52 -21.93 4.94
C MET A 359 18.98 -21.73 4.50
N MET A 360 19.29 -21.86 3.21
CA MET A 360 20.64 -21.60 2.68
C MET A 360 21.11 -20.19 3.04
N ARG A 361 20.26 -19.17 2.84
CA ARG A 361 20.52 -17.80 3.22
C ARG A 361 20.74 -17.65 4.73
N TYR A 362 19.87 -18.24 5.54
CA TYR A 362 19.98 -18.16 7.01
C TYR A 362 21.19 -18.86 7.57
N CYS A 363 21.57 -20.02 7.05
CA CYS A 363 22.75 -20.75 7.51
C CYS A 363 24.04 -19.98 7.25
N HIS A 364 24.10 -19.16 6.20
CA HIS A 364 25.22 -18.27 5.96
C HIS A 364 25.27 -17.14 7.02
N ASP A 365 24.15 -16.48 7.27
CA ASP A 365 24.06 -15.33 8.19
C ASP A 365 24.04 -15.77 9.67
N GLU A 366 23.59 -16.99 9.96
CA GLU A 366 23.34 -17.51 11.30
C GLU A 366 23.75 -18.97 11.45
N PRO A 367 25.05 -19.24 11.65
CA PRO A 367 25.58 -20.61 11.79
C PRO A 367 24.94 -21.43 12.92
N ARG A 368 24.33 -20.76 13.94
CA ARG A 368 23.66 -21.44 15.06
C ARG A 368 22.39 -22.20 14.66
N MET A 369 21.92 -22.03 13.40
CA MET A 369 20.89 -22.90 12.85
C MET A 369 21.25 -24.38 12.92
N GLU A 370 22.53 -24.72 12.89
CA GLU A 370 23.02 -26.09 13.05
C GLU A 370 22.52 -26.71 14.38
N TYR A 371 22.57 -25.97 15.48
CA TYR A 371 22.08 -26.46 16.78
C TYR A 371 20.58 -26.77 16.76
N LEU A 372 19.79 -25.95 16.05
CA LEU A 372 18.35 -26.15 15.91
C LEU A 372 18.04 -27.41 15.10
N VAL A 373 18.74 -27.60 14.00
CA VAL A 373 18.56 -28.78 13.12
C VAL A 373 19.00 -30.05 13.83
N LYS A 374 20.21 -30.07 14.38
CA LYS A 374 20.76 -31.23 15.14
C LYS A 374 19.90 -31.54 16.37
N GLY A 375 19.40 -30.50 17.03
CA GLY A 375 18.53 -30.62 18.21
C GLY A 375 17.09 -31.06 17.91
N ASN A 376 16.71 -31.31 16.65
CA ASN A 376 15.36 -31.68 16.22
C ASN A 376 14.27 -30.63 16.54
N PHE A 377 14.57 -29.34 16.38
CA PHE A 377 13.60 -28.25 16.52
C PHE A 377 12.96 -27.92 15.17
N PHE A 378 12.35 -28.91 14.50
CA PHE A 378 11.80 -28.78 13.15
C PHE A 378 10.81 -27.62 13.03
N GLY A 379 9.84 -27.53 13.97
CA GLY A 379 8.84 -26.45 13.92
C GLY A 379 9.43 -25.06 14.01
N LEU A 380 10.52 -24.87 14.78
CA LEU A 380 11.22 -23.59 14.87
C LEU A 380 12.01 -23.30 13.59
N VAL A 381 12.73 -24.29 13.04
CA VAL A 381 13.47 -24.15 11.78
C VAL A 381 12.53 -23.84 10.62
N ASP A 382 11.40 -24.55 10.54
CA ASP A 382 10.38 -24.31 9.51
C ASP A 382 9.79 -22.89 9.59
N ASP A 383 9.45 -22.45 10.78
CA ASP A 383 8.86 -21.12 11.02
C ASP A 383 9.86 -19.98 10.70
N ILE A 384 11.12 -20.12 11.12
CA ILE A 384 12.20 -19.18 10.78
C ILE A 384 12.37 -19.09 9.26
N THR A 385 12.46 -20.22 8.58
CA THR A 385 12.70 -20.24 7.13
C THR A 385 11.49 -19.84 6.32
N ALA A 386 10.26 -20.10 6.79
CA ALA A 386 9.03 -19.71 6.13
C ALA A 386 8.83 -18.20 6.10
N HIS A 387 9.14 -17.50 7.19
CA HIS A 387 8.79 -16.10 7.38
C HIS A 387 9.99 -15.15 7.42
N LEU A 388 11.22 -15.66 7.27
CA LEU A 388 12.45 -14.88 7.42
C LEU A 388 12.53 -14.15 8.77
N TYR A 389 11.98 -14.76 9.81
CA TYR A 389 12.07 -14.19 11.15
C TYR A 389 13.50 -14.27 11.68
N HIS A 390 13.97 -13.18 12.27
CA HIS A 390 15.14 -13.25 13.14
C HIS A 390 14.71 -13.80 14.50
N PRO A 391 15.05 -15.05 14.85
CA PRO A 391 14.61 -15.66 16.10
C PRO A 391 15.34 -15.08 17.32
N GLY A 392 16.26 -14.14 17.10
CA GLY A 392 17.09 -13.57 18.17
C GLY A 392 17.87 -14.66 18.89
N LEU A 393 18.54 -15.56 18.17
CA LEU A 393 19.37 -16.59 18.79
C LEU A 393 20.51 -15.95 19.59
N MET A 394 20.72 -16.45 20.81
CA MET A 394 21.73 -15.92 21.71
C MET A 394 23.09 -16.61 21.44
N GLN A 395 24.17 -15.99 21.89
CA GLN A 395 25.50 -16.62 21.87
C GLN A 395 25.52 -17.80 22.85
N GLY A 396 26.14 -18.91 22.45
CA GLY A 396 26.28 -20.08 23.28
C GLY A 396 26.64 -21.34 22.53
N ASP A 397 27.09 -22.37 23.26
CA ASP A 397 27.59 -23.62 22.72
C ASP A 397 26.59 -24.78 22.90
N ASN A 398 25.41 -24.50 23.40
CA ASN A 398 24.37 -25.50 23.60
C ASN A 398 22.97 -24.91 23.37
N ALA A 399 21.98 -25.79 23.24
CA ALA A 399 20.61 -25.38 22.92
C ALA A 399 19.97 -24.46 23.97
N LYS A 400 20.31 -24.56 25.26
CA LYS A 400 19.74 -23.68 26.29
C LYS A 400 20.20 -22.25 26.10
N ASP A 401 21.51 -22.08 25.90
CA ASP A 401 22.12 -20.77 25.74
C ASP A 401 21.65 -20.14 24.43
N VAL A 402 21.71 -20.89 23.32
CA VAL A 402 21.28 -20.42 22.00
C VAL A 402 19.79 -20.03 21.98
N LEU A 403 18.95 -20.82 22.64
CA LEU A 403 17.52 -20.55 22.72
C LEU A 403 17.15 -19.54 23.83
N GLY A 404 18.03 -19.30 24.83
CA GLY A 404 17.77 -18.41 25.96
C GLY A 404 16.63 -18.89 26.84
N ILE A 405 16.55 -20.20 27.11
CA ILE A 405 15.54 -20.85 27.94
C ILE A 405 16.16 -21.97 28.79
N ASP A 406 15.46 -22.40 29.81
CA ASP A 406 15.91 -23.50 30.67
C ASP A 406 15.75 -24.87 29.99
N GLY A 407 16.26 -25.94 30.67
CA GLY A 407 16.20 -27.29 30.14
C GLY A 407 14.77 -27.82 29.96
N GLN A 408 13.82 -27.39 30.78
CA GLN A 408 12.41 -27.76 30.65
C GLN A 408 11.80 -27.09 29.42
N GLY A 409 12.12 -25.81 29.21
CA GLY A 409 11.72 -25.06 28.02
C GLY A 409 12.26 -25.68 26.73
N VAL A 410 13.54 -26.10 26.73
CA VAL A 410 14.16 -26.82 25.59
C VAL A 410 13.43 -28.13 25.28
N ALA A 411 13.16 -28.94 26.31
CA ALA A 411 12.43 -30.19 26.14
C ALA A 411 11.01 -29.98 25.60
N ARG A 412 10.30 -28.99 26.16
CA ARG A 412 8.95 -28.62 25.77
C ARG A 412 8.87 -28.08 24.33
N LEU A 413 9.78 -27.19 23.94
CA LEU A 413 9.88 -26.65 22.57
C LEU A 413 10.08 -27.77 21.56
N ARG A 414 10.99 -28.73 21.87
CA ARG A 414 11.28 -29.88 21.04
C ARG A 414 10.10 -30.83 20.92
N GLU A 415 9.47 -31.19 22.04
CA GLU A 415 8.32 -32.11 22.08
C GLU A 415 7.13 -31.56 21.28
N ARG A 416 6.86 -30.25 21.43
CA ARG A 416 5.72 -29.59 20.80
C ARG A 416 6.02 -29.08 19.40
N GLN A 417 7.27 -29.16 18.95
CA GLN A 417 7.68 -28.61 17.66
C GLN A 417 7.24 -27.13 17.49
N GLY A 418 7.41 -26.33 18.56
CA GLY A 418 6.98 -24.94 18.60
C GLY A 418 7.79 -24.04 17.67
N GLY A 419 7.13 -23.06 17.07
CA GLY A 419 7.75 -22.03 16.22
C GLY A 419 8.31 -20.83 17.02
N VAL A 420 8.55 -19.71 16.33
CA VAL A 420 9.14 -18.49 16.88
C VAL A 420 8.26 -17.87 17.98
N VAL A 421 6.94 -17.83 17.79
CA VAL A 421 6.02 -17.31 18.82
C VAL A 421 6.08 -18.15 20.09
N TYR A 422 6.13 -19.48 19.92
CA TYR A 422 6.25 -20.42 21.04
C TYR A 422 7.55 -20.15 21.83
N LEU A 423 8.68 -20.00 21.13
CA LEU A 423 9.97 -19.68 21.75
C LEU A 423 9.94 -18.33 22.49
N LYS A 424 9.34 -17.29 21.90
CA LYS A 424 9.20 -15.98 22.54
C LYS A 424 8.44 -16.07 23.87
N TRP A 425 7.39 -16.89 23.94
CA TRP A 425 6.65 -17.11 25.18
C TRP A 425 7.43 -17.89 26.22
N LEU A 426 8.19 -18.92 25.82
CA LEU A 426 9.08 -19.65 26.74
C LEU A 426 10.16 -18.74 27.32
N ARG A 427 10.77 -17.87 26.49
CA ARG A 427 11.76 -16.88 26.92
C ARG A 427 11.15 -15.90 27.92
N SER A 428 10.00 -15.36 27.59
CA SER A 428 9.30 -14.43 28.50
C SER A 428 8.96 -15.09 29.85
N ALA A 429 8.49 -16.33 29.81
CA ALA A 429 8.20 -17.12 31.02
C ALA A 429 9.47 -17.36 31.86
N PHE A 430 10.57 -17.73 31.23
CA PHE A 430 11.86 -17.95 31.85
C PHE A 430 12.43 -16.66 32.46
N MET A 431 12.45 -15.57 31.69
CA MET A 431 13.02 -14.28 32.13
C MET A 431 12.21 -13.62 33.24
N CYS A 432 10.87 -13.70 33.18
CA CYS A 432 9.98 -13.06 34.16
C CYS A 432 9.52 -13.99 35.26
N GLY A 433 9.92 -15.27 35.25
CA GLY A 433 9.66 -16.24 36.36
C GLY A 433 8.19 -16.68 36.43
N PHE A 434 7.39 -16.55 35.39
CA PHE A 434 6.01 -17.03 35.40
C PHE A 434 5.86 -18.39 34.69
N LYS A 435 4.79 -19.11 35.05
CA LYS A 435 4.43 -20.36 34.38
C LYS A 435 3.36 -20.07 33.30
N ILE A 436 3.48 -20.70 32.14
CA ILE A 436 2.47 -20.62 31.09
C ILE A 436 1.98 -22.03 30.72
N PRO A 437 0.66 -22.32 30.91
CA PRO A 437 0.07 -23.59 30.53
C PRO A 437 0.10 -23.84 29.01
N GLU A 438 0.17 -25.13 28.63
CA GLU A 438 0.26 -25.50 27.22
C GLU A 438 -0.88 -24.93 26.38
N LYS A 439 -2.12 -25.08 26.85
CA LYS A 439 -3.30 -24.55 26.14
C LYS A 439 -3.23 -23.06 25.89
N THR A 440 -2.63 -22.31 26.80
CA THR A 440 -2.49 -20.86 26.68
C THR A 440 -1.44 -20.49 25.65
N ILE A 441 -0.30 -21.19 25.65
CA ILE A 441 0.75 -20.91 24.65
C ILE A 441 0.30 -21.36 23.24
N GLU A 442 -0.42 -22.49 23.11
CA GLU A 442 -1.03 -22.94 21.85
C GLU A 442 -2.05 -21.90 21.32
N TYR A 443 -2.85 -21.32 22.22
CA TYR A 443 -3.77 -20.24 21.87
C TYR A 443 -3.02 -19.03 21.29
N PHE A 444 -1.96 -18.59 21.96
CA PHE A 444 -1.16 -17.45 21.50
C PHE A 444 -0.47 -17.74 20.17
N CYS A 445 0.09 -18.93 19.99
CA CYS A 445 0.67 -19.35 18.71
C CYS A 445 -0.37 -19.37 17.57
N LYS A 446 -1.56 -19.92 17.83
CA LYS A 446 -2.65 -19.96 16.85
C LYS A 446 -3.13 -18.57 16.44
N LYS A 447 -3.00 -17.58 17.31
CA LYS A 447 -3.45 -16.21 17.10
C LYS A 447 -2.33 -15.25 16.74
N ASP A 448 -1.10 -15.75 16.63
CA ASP A 448 0.12 -14.97 16.38
C ASP A 448 0.31 -13.81 17.38
N ILE A 449 0.05 -14.09 18.67
CA ILE A 449 0.22 -13.14 19.77
C ILE A 449 1.58 -13.37 20.42
N THR A 450 2.45 -12.39 20.38
CA THR A 450 3.74 -12.42 21.04
C THR A 450 3.66 -11.77 22.44
N PRO A 451 4.63 -12.03 23.35
CA PRO A 451 4.69 -11.33 24.65
C PRO A 451 4.74 -9.81 24.50
N THR A 452 5.32 -9.29 23.43
CA THR A 452 5.40 -7.84 23.14
C THR A 452 4.04 -7.22 22.84
N ASP A 453 3.13 -7.96 22.22
CA ASP A 453 1.79 -7.47 21.90
C ASP A 453 0.93 -7.25 23.15
N VAL A 454 1.27 -7.96 24.24
CA VAL A 454 0.56 -7.93 25.53
C VAL A 454 1.48 -7.52 26.68
N ALA A 455 2.57 -6.80 26.40
CA ALA A 455 3.55 -6.40 27.42
C ALA A 455 2.94 -5.55 28.55
N GLU A 456 2.03 -4.64 28.21
CA GLU A 456 1.32 -3.85 29.23
C GLU A 456 0.37 -4.71 30.09
N PRO A 457 -0.52 -5.52 29.52
CA PRO A 457 -1.32 -6.47 30.30
C PRO A 457 -0.52 -7.42 31.18
N LEU A 458 0.65 -7.90 30.72
CA LEU A 458 1.50 -8.82 31.48
C LEU A 458 2.05 -8.23 32.82
N LYS A 459 2.06 -6.90 32.96
CA LYS A 459 2.41 -6.25 34.21
C LYS A 459 1.37 -6.49 35.32
N TYR A 460 0.15 -6.83 34.95
CA TYR A 460 -1.01 -6.88 35.87
C TYR A 460 -1.73 -8.22 35.85
N ALA A 461 -1.47 -9.10 34.91
CA ALA A 461 -2.27 -10.30 34.67
C ALA A 461 -1.44 -11.49 34.22
N SER A 462 -1.90 -12.70 34.57
CA SER A 462 -1.30 -13.92 34.06
C SER A 462 -1.62 -14.12 32.58
N PRO A 463 -0.79 -14.88 31.82
CA PRO A 463 -1.06 -15.20 30.41
C PRO A 463 -2.44 -15.82 30.19
N GLU A 464 -2.95 -16.64 31.10
CA GLU A 464 -4.29 -17.23 31.00
C GLU A 464 -5.40 -16.19 31.11
N GLN A 465 -5.26 -15.27 32.09
CA GLN A 465 -6.22 -14.17 32.24
C GLN A 465 -6.25 -13.28 31.00
N ILE A 466 -5.06 -13.04 30.43
CA ILE A 466 -4.92 -12.27 29.17
C ILE A 466 -5.63 -12.96 28.01
N ALA A 467 -5.38 -14.26 27.80
CA ALA A 467 -6.02 -15.03 26.73
C ALA A 467 -7.55 -15.02 26.86
N ASN A 468 -8.06 -15.26 28.06
CA ASN A 468 -9.50 -15.26 28.35
C ASN A 468 -10.13 -13.88 28.12
N TYR A 469 -9.44 -12.82 28.54
CA TYR A 469 -9.94 -11.45 28.36
C TYR A 469 -9.98 -11.05 26.90
N ILE A 470 -8.95 -11.37 26.13
CA ILE A 470 -8.91 -11.10 24.69
C ILE A 470 -10.11 -11.76 23.98
N GLU A 471 -10.37 -13.05 24.22
CA GLU A 471 -11.50 -13.73 23.58
C GLU A 471 -12.86 -13.17 24.01
N LYS A 472 -13.00 -12.79 25.27
CA LYS A 472 -14.22 -12.15 25.78
C LYS A 472 -14.47 -10.83 25.07
N GLN A 473 -13.46 -9.96 24.95
CA GLN A 473 -13.61 -8.65 24.33
C GLN A 473 -13.83 -8.79 22.81
N ARG A 474 -13.13 -9.71 22.15
CA ARG A 474 -13.38 -10.03 20.74
C ARG A 474 -14.84 -10.35 20.49
N LYS A 475 -15.45 -11.19 21.33
CA LYS A 475 -16.86 -11.56 21.20
C LYS A 475 -17.77 -10.34 21.38
N ILE A 476 -17.58 -9.56 22.45
CA ILE A 476 -18.36 -8.34 22.73
C ILE A 476 -18.31 -7.37 21.55
N ILE A 477 -17.13 -7.09 21.04
CA ILE A 477 -16.92 -6.14 19.93
C ILE A 477 -17.50 -6.69 18.62
N SER A 478 -17.30 -7.98 18.34
CA SER A 478 -17.86 -8.61 17.12
C SER A 478 -19.37 -8.62 17.11
N ASP A 479 -20.02 -8.93 18.25
CA ASP A 479 -21.46 -8.96 18.40
C ASP A 479 -22.07 -7.55 18.22
N ARG A 480 -21.39 -6.51 18.75
CA ARG A 480 -21.84 -5.11 18.63
C ARG A 480 -21.71 -4.57 17.21
N LYS A 481 -20.56 -4.78 16.56
CA LYS A 481 -20.25 -4.20 15.26
C LYS A 481 -20.69 -5.06 14.07
N ARG A 482 -21.17 -6.28 14.31
CA ARG A 482 -21.59 -7.25 13.28
C ARG A 482 -20.49 -7.60 12.27
N TYR A 483 -19.21 -7.48 12.65
CA TYR A 483 -18.08 -7.95 11.87
C TYR A 483 -17.05 -8.63 12.77
N HIS A 484 -16.17 -9.43 12.16
CA HIS A 484 -15.15 -10.18 12.89
C HIS A 484 -14.07 -9.25 13.45
N CYS A 485 -14.01 -9.10 14.78
CA CYS A 485 -12.96 -8.34 15.46
C CYS A 485 -11.63 -9.13 15.45
N SER A 486 -10.55 -8.49 15.02
CA SER A 486 -9.20 -9.08 15.05
C SER A 486 -8.65 -9.10 16.48
N VAL A 487 -7.77 -10.06 16.75
CA VAL A 487 -7.06 -10.13 18.03
C VAL A 487 -6.11 -8.94 18.22
N GLY A 488 -5.41 -8.55 17.15
CA GLY A 488 -4.51 -7.41 17.17
C GLY A 488 -5.20 -6.11 17.57
N TYR A 489 -6.43 -5.90 17.09
CA TYR A 489 -7.24 -4.74 17.51
C TYR A 489 -7.48 -4.71 19.02
N VAL A 490 -7.88 -5.86 19.61
CA VAL A 490 -8.10 -5.94 21.07
C VAL A 490 -6.80 -5.70 21.85
N CYS A 491 -5.68 -6.30 21.42
CA CYS A 491 -4.38 -6.11 22.08
C CYS A 491 -3.93 -4.65 22.03
N THR A 492 -4.04 -4.00 20.89
CA THR A 492 -3.66 -2.59 20.72
C THR A 492 -4.55 -1.68 21.57
N THR A 493 -5.87 -1.81 21.43
CA THR A 493 -6.83 -0.99 22.22
C THR A 493 -6.62 -1.19 23.73
N TRP A 494 -6.35 -2.42 24.16
CA TRP A 494 -6.11 -2.71 25.59
C TRP A 494 -4.80 -2.10 26.09
N ARG A 495 -3.72 -2.23 25.31
CA ARG A 495 -2.43 -1.59 25.63
C ARG A 495 -2.61 -0.08 25.78
N ASP A 496 -3.26 0.56 24.81
CA ASP A 496 -3.47 2.01 24.80
C ASP A 496 -4.37 2.45 25.96
N THR A 497 -5.41 1.66 26.30
CA THR A 497 -6.26 1.88 27.47
C THR A 497 -5.47 1.82 28.78
N LEU A 498 -4.57 0.85 28.92
CA LEU A 498 -3.74 0.71 30.13
C LEU A 498 -2.72 1.86 30.26
N GLN A 499 -2.11 2.27 29.16
CA GLN A 499 -1.17 3.41 29.11
C GLN A 499 -1.88 4.71 29.49
N LEU A 500 -3.06 4.97 28.94
CA LEU A 500 -3.89 6.13 29.29
C LEU A 500 -4.33 6.08 30.75
N SER A 501 -4.75 4.90 31.24
CA SER A 501 -5.09 4.72 32.66
C SER A 501 -3.90 5.00 33.58
N GLY A 502 -2.69 4.60 33.17
CA GLY A 502 -1.44 4.92 33.90
C GLY A 502 -1.17 6.42 33.93
N LYS A 503 -1.32 7.12 32.79
CA LYS A 503 -1.16 8.58 32.68
C LYS A 503 -2.09 9.33 33.63
N PHE A 504 -3.34 8.87 33.77
CA PHE A 504 -4.33 9.48 34.68
C PHE A 504 -4.29 8.91 36.12
N LYS A 505 -3.27 8.13 36.48
CA LYS A 505 -3.12 7.50 37.78
C LYS A 505 -4.29 6.59 38.21
N LEU A 506 -4.94 5.98 37.22
CA LEU A 506 -6.07 5.07 37.39
C LEU A 506 -5.67 3.58 37.32
N ALA A 507 -4.40 3.28 37.11
CA ALA A 507 -3.89 1.94 36.78
C ALA A 507 -4.03 0.89 37.89
N GLY A 508 -4.22 1.26 39.14
CA GLY A 508 -4.25 0.31 40.28
C GLY A 508 -5.57 -0.46 40.47
N ASN A 509 -6.61 -0.16 39.70
CA ASN A 509 -7.93 -0.75 39.92
C ASN A 509 -8.23 -1.85 38.87
N LYS A 510 -8.72 -3.00 39.35
CA LYS A 510 -9.08 -4.16 38.50
C LYS A 510 -10.06 -3.83 37.40
N SER A 511 -10.98 -2.88 37.62
CA SER A 511 -11.93 -2.41 36.59
C SER A 511 -11.25 -1.63 35.46
N ASN A 512 -10.09 -1.02 35.72
CA ASN A 512 -9.29 -0.31 34.73
C ASN A 512 -8.33 -1.26 34.00
N ILE A 513 -7.88 -2.34 34.67
CA ILE A 513 -7.06 -3.39 34.05
C ILE A 513 -7.92 -4.26 33.12
N PHE A 514 -9.10 -4.66 33.59
CA PHE A 514 -10.05 -5.51 32.86
C PHE A 514 -11.42 -4.82 32.71
N PRO A 515 -11.52 -3.75 31.93
CA PRO A 515 -12.81 -3.11 31.72
C PRO A 515 -13.85 -4.08 31.13
N LYS A 516 -15.09 -3.96 31.57
CA LYS A 516 -16.18 -4.81 31.05
C LYS A 516 -16.38 -4.61 29.57
N ASP A 517 -16.29 -3.38 29.11
CA ASP A 517 -16.30 -2.94 27.72
C ASP A 517 -15.01 -2.15 27.45
N LEU A 518 -14.12 -2.75 26.68
CA LEU A 518 -12.80 -2.18 26.40
C LEU A 518 -12.89 -0.94 25.51
N GLU A 519 -13.73 -0.97 24.48
CA GLU A 519 -13.87 0.17 23.56
C GLU A 519 -14.49 1.38 24.26
N ALA A 520 -15.57 1.19 25.01
CA ALA A 520 -16.19 2.29 25.76
C ALA A 520 -15.20 2.93 26.74
N ARG A 521 -14.42 2.09 27.46
CA ARG A 521 -13.39 2.61 28.38
C ARG A 521 -12.28 3.35 27.67
N HIS A 522 -11.85 2.87 26.53
CA HIS A 522 -10.84 3.54 25.69
C HIS A 522 -11.34 4.92 25.23
N GLU A 523 -12.57 5.01 24.72
CA GLU A 523 -13.20 6.26 24.28
C GLU A 523 -13.33 7.26 25.42
N GLU A 524 -13.73 6.82 26.63
CA GLU A 524 -13.75 7.67 27.83
C GLU A 524 -12.37 8.27 28.15
N LEU A 525 -11.31 7.46 28.09
CA LEU A 525 -9.96 7.92 28.38
C LEU A 525 -9.39 8.83 27.30
N ILE A 526 -9.76 8.62 26.04
CA ILE A 526 -9.45 9.54 24.93
C ILE A 526 -10.16 10.88 25.15
N ALA A 527 -11.44 10.86 25.54
CA ALA A 527 -12.16 12.09 25.85
C ALA A 527 -11.49 12.89 26.99
N LEU A 528 -11.07 12.20 28.06
CA LEU A 528 -10.32 12.80 29.15
C LEU A 528 -8.98 13.39 28.68
N GLN A 529 -8.26 12.71 27.80
CA GLN A 529 -7.00 13.19 27.25
C GLN A 529 -7.20 14.45 26.39
N ASN A 530 -8.26 14.49 25.60
CA ASN A 530 -8.59 15.66 24.79
C ASN A 530 -8.94 16.87 25.68
N LEU A 531 -9.76 16.65 26.70
CA LEU A 531 -10.08 17.69 27.71
C LEU A 531 -8.82 18.25 28.38
N GLU A 532 -7.88 17.40 28.77
CA GLU A 532 -6.63 17.85 29.38
C GLU A 532 -5.76 18.63 28.40
N ARG A 533 -5.69 18.19 27.14
CA ARG A 533 -4.98 18.95 26.07
C ARG A 533 -5.61 20.32 25.83
N GLU A 534 -6.94 20.38 25.76
CA GLU A 534 -7.66 21.64 25.60
C GLU A 534 -7.36 22.60 26.74
N ARG A 535 -7.46 22.12 27.99
CA ARG A 535 -7.12 22.93 29.17
C ARG A 535 -5.68 23.44 29.14
N GLN A 536 -4.73 22.58 28.78
CA GLN A 536 -3.34 22.96 28.68
C GLN A 536 -3.12 24.01 27.58
N THR A 537 -3.76 23.82 26.44
CA THR A 537 -3.67 24.76 25.31
C THR A 537 -4.27 26.13 25.66
N VAL A 538 -5.39 26.17 26.37
CA VAL A 538 -6.00 27.41 26.86
C VAL A 538 -5.04 28.10 27.81
N LYS A 539 -4.51 27.40 28.78
CA LYS A 539 -3.57 27.94 29.76
C LYS A 539 -2.30 28.52 29.10
N GLU A 540 -1.74 27.81 28.13
CA GLU A 540 -0.57 28.28 27.37
C GLU A 540 -0.89 29.60 26.60
N ARG A 541 -2.10 29.72 26.01
CA ARG A 541 -2.52 30.93 25.34
C ARG A 541 -2.76 32.09 26.32
N GLU A 542 -3.36 31.84 27.45
CA GLU A 542 -3.54 32.84 28.52
C GLU A 542 -2.18 33.33 29.06
N GLU A 543 -1.19 32.43 29.18
CA GLU A 543 0.17 32.82 29.56
C GLU A 543 0.90 33.62 28.47
N MET A 544 0.61 33.34 27.19
CA MET A 544 1.17 34.08 26.05
C MET A 544 0.55 35.49 25.90
N PHE A 545 -0.74 35.64 26.24
CA PHE A 545 -1.51 36.89 26.10
C PHE A 545 -2.18 37.27 27.42
N PRO A 546 -1.39 37.67 28.42
CA PRO A 546 -1.90 37.84 29.79
C PRO A 546 -2.86 39.04 29.96
N ASN A 547 -2.78 40.05 29.07
CA ASN A 547 -3.61 41.23 29.18
C ASN A 547 -4.93 41.15 28.40
N VAL A 548 -5.10 40.17 27.48
CA VAL A 548 -6.31 40.04 26.64
C VAL A 548 -7.58 39.96 27.49
N THR A 549 -7.58 39.20 28.56
CA THR A 549 -8.74 39.06 29.45
C THR A 549 -9.08 40.37 30.14
N SER A 550 -8.08 41.10 30.72
CA SER A 550 -8.29 42.36 31.37
C SER A 550 -8.74 43.45 30.39
N ILE A 551 -8.16 43.47 29.18
CA ILE A 551 -8.58 44.41 28.12
C ILE A 551 -10.04 44.15 27.73
N CYS A 552 -10.44 42.90 27.56
CA CYS A 552 -11.84 42.56 27.29
C CYS A 552 -12.80 43.01 28.42
N GLU A 553 -12.39 42.92 29.68
CA GLU A 553 -13.17 43.41 30.80
C GLU A 553 -13.29 44.95 30.81
N GLU A 554 -12.20 45.65 30.52
CA GLU A 554 -12.15 47.12 30.47
C GLU A 554 -13.01 47.68 29.34
N ILE A 555 -13.00 47.08 28.15
CA ILE A 555 -13.75 47.57 26.98
C ILE A 555 -15.21 47.14 26.99
N ARG A 556 -15.61 46.16 27.76
CA ARG A 556 -16.97 45.63 27.79
C ARG A 556 -18.03 46.69 28.09
N PRO A 557 -17.92 47.57 29.09
CA PRO A 557 -18.91 48.63 29.33
C PRO A 557 -19.07 49.63 28.17
N ILE A 558 -18.05 49.76 27.32
CA ILE A 558 -18.06 50.66 26.20
C ILE A 558 -18.77 50.03 25.00
N TYR A 559 -18.43 48.79 24.66
CA TYR A 559 -18.79 48.16 23.38
C TYR A 559 -19.98 47.22 23.46
N GLU A 560 -20.27 46.58 24.62
CA GLU A 560 -21.47 45.76 24.72
C GLU A 560 -22.74 46.56 24.67
N TRP A 561 -23.59 46.22 23.71
CA TRP A 561 -24.89 46.82 23.54
C TRP A 561 -25.82 45.94 22.68
N GLY A 562 -27.11 46.02 22.92
CA GLY A 562 -28.14 45.35 22.16
C GLY A 562 -29.43 46.13 22.07
N ASN A 563 -30.23 45.92 21.03
CA ASN A 563 -31.50 46.60 20.79
C ASN A 563 -32.72 45.66 20.97
N GLY A 564 -32.53 44.50 21.55
CA GLY A 564 -33.57 43.45 21.71
C GLY A 564 -33.74 42.50 20.52
N GLU A 565 -33.22 42.83 19.35
CA GLU A 565 -33.14 41.95 18.16
C GLU A 565 -31.77 41.37 17.99
N CYS A 566 -30.73 42.19 18.12
CA CYS A 566 -29.32 41.81 18.03
C CYS A 566 -28.53 42.42 19.17
N MET A 567 -27.35 41.87 19.42
CA MET A 567 -26.43 42.30 20.47
C MET A 567 -24.96 42.10 20.07
N VAL A 568 -24.10 42.98 20.55
CA VAL A 568 -22.65 42.79 20.53
C VAL A 568 -22.20 42.29 21.88
N ILE A 569 -21.41 41.22 21.88
CA ILE A 569 -20.80 40.62 23.05
C ILE A 569 -19.28 40.75 22.95
N VAL A 570 -18.66 41.23 24.01
CA VAL A 570 -17.21 41.27 24.18
C VAL A 570 -16.77 39.94 24.82
N PRO A 571 -15.78 39.21 24.25
CA PRO A 571 -15.26 37.98 24.84
C PRO A 571 -14.90 38.15 26.34
N HIS A 572 -15.04 37.09 27.12
CA HIS A 572 -14.61 37.12 28.53
C HIS A 572 -13.15 36.74 28.68
N CYS A 573 -12.59 35.91 27.76
CA CYS A 573 -11.22 35.42 27.83
C CYS A 573 -10.73 35.00 26.42
N VAL A 574 -9.46 34.62 26.35
CA VAL A 574 -8.83 34.11 25.14
C VAL A 574 -9.58 32.89 24.59
N ASP A 575 -10.08 31.99 25.48
CA ASP A 575 -10.78 30.78 25.10
C ASP A 575 -12.09 31.05 24.33
N ASP A 576 -12.83 32.12 24.66
CA ASP A 576 -14.04 32.51 23.93
C ASP A 576 -13.72 32.91 22.47
N ILE A 577 -12.60 33.60 22.27
CA ILE A 577 -12.14 33.99 20.92
C ILE A 577 -11.77 32.77 20.10
N VAL A 578 -11.07 31.83 20.70
CA VAL A 578 -10.67 30.58 20.04
C VAL A 578 -11.88 29.69 19.68
N LYS A 579 -12.82 29.55 20.62
CA LYS A 579 -14.07 28.81 20.39
C LYS A 579 -14.88 29.40 19.24
N GLU A 580 -14.99 30.73 19.19
CA GLU A 580 -15.66 31.45 18.10
C GLU A 580 -15.03 31.12 16.74
N GLY A 581 -13.69 31.21 16.66
CA GLY A 581 -12.95 30.87 15.46
C GLY A 581 -13.16 29.43 15.01
N CYS A 582 -13.20 28.49 15.97
CA CYS A 582 -13.49 27.07 15.68
C CYS A 582 -14.93 26.87 15.18
N LEU A 583 -15.92 27.48 15.83
CA LEU A 583 -17.32 27.30 15.50
C LEU A 583 -17.67 27.90 14.13
N LEU A 584 -17.11 29.05 13.81
CA LEU A 584 -17.33 29.71 12.52
C LEU A 584 -16.28 29.33 11.45
N ARG A 585 -15.32 28.49 11.75
CA ARG A 585 -14.25 28.03 10.84
C ARG A 585 -13.50 29.17 10.16
N HIS A 586 -13.07 30.17 10.91
CA HIS A 586 -12.25 31.28 10.44
C HIS A 586 -10.98 31.44 11.30
N CYS A 587 -10.06 32.32 10.86
CA CYS A 587 -8.71 32.43 11.40
C CYS A 587 -8.60 33.06 12.78
N VAL A 588 -9.68 33.61 13.35
CA VAL A 588 -9.65 34.22 14.68
C VAL A 588 -9.33 33.18 15.76
N GLY A 589 -8.32 33.44 16.55
CA GLY A 589 -7.86 32.53 17.61
C GLY A 589 -7.01 31.33 17.14
N THR A 590 -6.68 31.25 15.84
CA THR A 590 -5.74 30.26 15.31
C THR A 590 -4.41 30.91 14.90
N PRO A 591 -3.26 30.21 15.03
CA PRO A 591 -2.00 30.77 14.57
C PRO A 591 -1.95 30.85 13.04
N ASP A 592 -1.25 31.86 12.51
CA ASP A 592 -0.93 31.94 11.09
C ASP A 592 0.14 30.89 10.69
N HIS A 593 0.58 30.93 9.43
CA HIS A 593 1.59 29.99 8.91
C HIS A 593 2.99 30.17 9.54
N GLU A 594 3.22 31.27 10.24
CA GLU A 594 4.43 31.53 11.02
C GLU A 594 4.24 31.23 12.53
N GLY A 595 3.07 30.72 12.92
CA GLY A 595 2.74 30.37 14.30
C GLY A 595 2.31 31.56 15.18
N ARG A 596 2.03 32.72 14.60
CA ARG A 596 1.64 33.94 15.33
C ARG A 596 0.12 34.05 15.43
N TYR A 597 -0.37 34.44 16.59
CA TYR A 597 -1.79 34.70 16.88
C TYR A 597 -2.14 36.17 16.65
N ARG A 598 -2.11 36.65 15.41
CA ARG A 598 -2.23 38.05 15.02
C ARG A 598 -3.38 38.80 15.68
N TYR A 599 -4.54 38.20 15.80
CA TYR A 599 -5.69 38.86 16.44
C TYR A 599 -5.52 39.01 17.96
N LEU A 600 -4.90 38.00 18.62
CA LEU A 600 -4.60 38.11 20.05
C LEU A 600 -3.48 39.13 20.31
N GLU A 601 -2.46 39.15 19.47
CA GLU A 601 -1.41 40.20 19.49
C GLU A 601 -1.99 41.62 19.36
N ARG A 602 -2.93 41.80 18.42
CA ARG A 602 -3.60 43.12 18.24
C ARG A 602 -4.45 43.53 19.45
N ILE A 603 -5.10 42.56 20.11
CA ILE A 603 -5.83 42.87 21.36
C ILE A 603 -4.85 43.23 22.48
N GLU A 604 -3.78 42.47 22.65
CA GLU A 604 -2.73 42.69 23.65
C GLU A 604 -2.11 44.10 23.48
N ASP A 605 -1.96 44.58 22.25
CA ASP A 605 -1.40 45.89 21.88
C ASP A 605 -2.45 47.01 21.82
N ASN A 606 -3.70 46.73 22.20
CA ASN A 606 -4.83 47.67 22.05
C ASN A 606 -4.99 48.24 20.62
N GLU A 607 -4.64 47.44 19.61
CA GLU A 607 -4.74 47.87 18.22
C GLU A 607 -6.14 47.60 17.64
N SER A 608 -6.69 46.42 17.86
CA SER A 608 -8.06 46.06 17.52
C SER A 608 -8.60 45.01 18.44
N TYR A 609 -9.89 44.94 18.57
CA TYR A 609 -10.62 44.03 19.43
C TYR A 609 -11.46 43.03 18.61
N ILE A 610 -11.60 41.80 19.08
CA ILE A 610 -12.55 40.85 18.54
C ILE A 610 -13.83 40.88 19.36
N MET A 611 -14.97 41.02 18.68
CA MET A 611 -16.29 41.01 19.29
C MET A 611 -17.24 40.13 18.52
N PHE A 612 -18.28 39.65 19.19
CA PHE A 612 -19.27 38.74 18.62
C PHE A 612 -20.60 39.47 18.41
N LEU A 613 -21.11 39.42 17.19
CA LEU A 613 -22.44 39.85 16.89
C LEU A 613 -23.41 38.66 16.99
N ARG A 614 -24.47 38.79 17.77
CA ARG A 614 -25.43 37.73 18.08
C ARG A 614 -26.86 38.19 17.81
N LYS A 615 -27.75 37.24 17.52
CA LYS A 615 -29.19 37.43 17.60
C LYS A 615 -29.62 37.34 19.07
N ALA A 616 -30.48 38.26 19.51
CA ALA A 616 -30.91 38.34 20.91
C ALA A 616 -31.70 37.11 21.38
N ASP A 617 -32.39 36.45 20.47
CA ASP A 617 -33.12 35.18 20.72
C ASP A 617 -32.19 33.94 20.82
N LYS A 618 -30.93 34.06 20.37
CA LYS A 618 -29.94 33.00 20.36
C LYS A 618 -28.55 33.51 20.73
N PRO A 619 -28.33 34.02 21.93
CA PRO A 619 -27.09 34.71 22.31
C PRO A 619 -25.86 33.78 22.31
N ASP A 620 -26.06 32.49 22.53
CA ASP A 620 -25.00 31.49 22.54
C ASP A 620 -24.64 30.93 21.14
N ALA A 621 -25.47 31.22 20.13
CA ALA A 621 -25.22 30.72 18.77
C ALA A 621 -24.36 31.70 17.98
N PRO A 622 -23.19 31.29 17.45
CA PRO A 622 -22.34 32.13 16.62
C PRO A 622 -23.11 32.63 15.39
N TRP A 623 -23.00 33.94 15.10
CA TRP A 623 -23.62 34.54 13.93
C TRP A 623 -22.57 35.30 13.10
N TYR A 624 -21.99 36.38 13.62
CA TYR A 624 -20.84 37.07 13.04
C TYR A 624 -19.78 37.33 14.07
N THR A 625 -18.53 37.28 13.62
CA THR A 625 -17.36 37.84 14.33
C THR A 625 -16.93 39.11 13.67
N MET A 626 -16.61 40.12 14.46
CA MET A 626 -16.15 41.40 13.97
C MET A 626 -14.82 41.82 14.61
N GLU A 627 -13.96 42.40 13.81
CA GLU A 627 -12.76 43.12 14.27
C GLU A 627 -13.07 44.61 14.36
N VAL A 628 -12.84 45.18 15.52
CA VAL A 628 -13.21 46.54 15.85
C VAL A 628 -12.00 47.31 16.36
N GLU A 629 -11.76 48.50 15.85
CA GLU A 629 -10.73 49.38 16.39
C GLU A 629 -11.21 50.11 17.65
N PRO A 630 -10.31 50.54 18.54
CA PRO A 630 -10.63 51.56 19.53
C PRO A 630 -11.39 52.72 18.85
N GLY A 631 -12.45 53.22 19.51
CA GLY A 631 -13.31 54.22 18.87
C GLY A 631 -14.47 53.68 18.06
N GLY A 632 -14.60 52.33 17.89
CA GLY A 632 -15.75 51.68 17.32
C GLY A 632 -15.77 51.55 15.79
N ALA A 633 -14.66 51.79 15.13
CA ALA A 633 -14.55 51.54 13.68
C ALA A 633 -14.44 50.03 13.42
N VAL A 634 -15.28 49.48 12.55
CA VAL A 634 -15.30 48.08 12.20
C VAL A 634 -14.30 47.80 11.07
N ARG A 635 -13.26 46.99 11.32
CA ARG A 635 -12.31 46.56 10.29
C ARG A 635 -12.89 45.48 9.40
N GLN A 636 -13.48 44.47 9.99
CA GLN A 636 -14.04 43.31 9.29
C GLN A 636 -15.27 42.75 10.00
N LEU A 637 -16.17 42.16 9.21
CA LEU A 637 -17.32 41.41 9.70
C LEU A 637 -17.42 40.10 8.90
N ARG A 638 -17.28 38.94 9.54
CA ARG A 638 -17.25 37.64 8.92
C ARG A 638 -18.12 36.62 9.65
N THR A 639 -18.70 35.72 8.89
CA THR A 639 -19.46 34.58 9.40
C THR A 639 -18.77 33.28 9.02
N TYR A 640 -19.47 32.14 8.98
CA TYR A 640 -18.95 30.81 8.76
C TYR A 640 -18.07 30.73 7.50
N GLY A 641 -16.82 30.26 7.65
CA GLY A 641 -15.86 30.03 6.56
C GLY A 641 -15.31 31.33 5.95
N ASP A 642 -15.17 32.40 6.74
CA ASP A 642 -14.76 33.74 6.30
C ASP A 642 -15.68 34.38 5.24
N ASP A 643 -16.94 33.92 5.17
CA ASP A 643 -17.95 34.45 4.25
C ASP A 643 -18.58 35.73 4.79
N GLU A 644 -19.18 36.52 3.90
CA GLU A 644 -19.88 37.74 4.22
C GLU A 644 -21.33 37.53 4.71
N GLY A 645 -21.87 36.31 4.45
CA GLY A 645 -23.23 35.92 4.81
C GLY A 645 -24.32 36.53 3.92
N THR A 646 -25.49 35.89 3.90
CA THR A 646 -26.65 36.32 3.11
C THR A 646 -27.51 37.36 3.83
N ASP A 647 -27.37 37.48 5.13
CA ASP A 647 -28.08 38.40 6.04
C ASP A 647 -27.20 39.58 6.50
N ARG A 648 -26.14 39.87 5.74
CA ARG A 648 -25.17 40.96 5.98
C ARG A 648 -25.83 42.33 6.13
N GLU A 649 -26.85 42.64 5.34
CA GLU A 649 -27.54 43.94 5.41
C GLU A 649 -28.28 44.13 6.75
N GLU A 650 -28.81 43.08 7.34
CA GLU A 650 -29.41 43.14 8.68
C GLU A 650 -28.34 43.45 9.74
N ALA A 651 -27.18 42.75 9.65
CA ALA A 651 -26.04 43.00 10.53
C ALA A 651 -25.54 44.46 10.41
N LYS A 652 -25.40 45.00 9.19
CA LYS A 652 -25.01 46.41 8.96
C LYS A 652 -25.98 47.39 9.55
N ALA A 653 -27.28 47.18 9.34
CA ALA A 653 -28.31 48.08 9.89
C ALA A 653 -28.24 48.16 11.43
N PHE A 654 -27.95 47.01 12.07
CA PHE A 654 -27.73 46.98 13.52
C PHE A 654 -26.43 47.68 13.91
N LEU A 655 -25.29 47.38 13.22
CA LEU A 655 -23.98 47.99 13.52
C LEU A 655 -24.01 49.51 13.41
N LYS A 656 -24.80 50.11 12.47
CA LYS A 656 -24.99 51.54 12.38
C LYS A 656 -25.63 52.13 13.67
N LYS A 657 -26.59 51.44 14.28
CA LYS A 657 -27.17 51.82 15.56
C LYS A 657 -26.19 51.64 16.70
N TRP A 658 -25.52 50.50 16.75
CA TRP A 658 -24.52 50.15 17.75
C TRP A 658 -23.38 51.17 17.80
N ARG A 659 -22.81 51.57 16.66
CA ARG A 659 -21.76 52.60 16.58
C ARG A 659 -22.18 53.96 17.17
N ARG A 660 -23.42 54.34 16.96
CA ARG A 660 -23.97 55.60 17.56
C ARG A 660 -24.04 55.52 19.08
N GLU A 661 -24.35 54.39 19.62
CA GLU A 661 -24.40 54.17 21.07
C GLU A 661 -23.00 54.04 21.68
N VAL A 662 -22.08 53.35 21.00
CA VAL A 662 -20.67 53.27 21.39
C VAL A 662 -20.02 54.65 21.40
N ALA A 663 -20.25 55.47 20.37
CA ALA A 663 -19.70 56.83 20.28
C ALA A 663 -20.06 57.72 21.49
N LYS A 664 -21.20 57.50 22.16
CA LYS A 664 -21.60 58.21 23.38
C LYS A 664 -20.81 57.78 24.61
N ARG A 665 -20.17 56.62 24.57
CA ARG A 665 -19.45 56.03 25.71
C ARG A 665 -17.92 56.14 25.60
N ILE A 666 -17.42 56.51 24.39
CA ILE A 666 -15.99 56.66 24.14
C ILE A 666 -15.40 57.81 24.91
N GLY A 667 -14.42 57.55 25.76
CA GLY A 667 -13.63 58.49 26.51
C GLY A 667 -12.40 59.03 25.75
N GLN A 668 -11.59 59.79 26.42
CA GLN A 668 -10.36 60.39 25.86
C GLN A 668 -9.32 59.27 25.54
N SER A 669 -9.14 58.31 26.45
CA SER A 669 -8.22 57.17 26.26
C SER A 669 -8.52 56.38 24.98
N GLU A 670 -9.81 56.08 24.74
CA GLU A 670 -10.23 55.33 23.54
C GLU A 670 -10.00 56.15 22.24
N ARG A 671 -10.10 57.49 22.31
CA ARG A 671 -9.81 58.35 21.15
C ARG A 671 -8.33 58.36 20.81
N GLU A 672 -7.47 58.42 21.81
CA GLU A 672 -6.01 58.38 21.65
C GLU A 672 -5.59 56.98 21.10
N ALA A 673 -6.15 55.91 21.63
CA ALA A 673 -5.94 54.57 21.11
C ALA A 673 -6.44 54.39 19.65
N ALA A 674 -7.54 55.06 19.29
CA ALA A 674 -8.08 55.03 17.93
C ALA A 674 -7.14 55.71 16.90
N GLU A 675 -6.46 56.79 17.28
CA GLU A 675 -5.47 57.42 16.40
C GLU A 675 -4.28 56.49 16.13
N ILE A 676 -3.75 55.84 17.18
CA ILE A 676 -2.64 54.86 17.08
C ILE A 676 -3.07 53.66 16.22
N SER A 677 -4.26 53.14 16.47
CA SER A 677 -4.80 52.02 15.68
C SER A 677 -4.95 52.37 14.20
N ARG A 678 -5.42 53.59 13.90
CA ARG A 678 -5.52 54.08 12.54
C ARG A 678 -4.17 54.17 11.84
N GLU A 679 -3.14 54.66 12.51
CA GLU A 679 -1.78 54.72 11.96
C GLU A 679 -1.24 53.33 11.65
N LYS A 680 -1.38 52.39 12.58
CA LYS A 680 -0.98 50.97 12.39
C LYS A 680 -1.71 50.34 11.20
N ARG A 681 -3.03 50.53 11.08
CA ARG A 681 -3.80 50.01 9.94
C ARG A 681 -3.31 50.59 8.61
N LEU A 682 -3.06 51.90 8.53
CA LEU A 682 -2.57 52.53 7.30
C LEU A 682 -1.20 51.97 6.91
N ALA A 683 -0.30 51.79 7.88
CA ALA A 683 0.99 51.14 7.67
C ALA A 683 0.87 49.72 7.18
N GLU A 684 -0.04 48.91 7.77
CA GLU A 684 -0.34 47.54 7.33
C GLU A 684 -0.86 47.52 5.88
N PHE A 685 -1.78 48.41 5.52
CA PHE A 685 -2.31 48.50 4.16
C PHE A 685 -1.22 48.88 3.14
N GLU A 686 -0.29 49.75 3.47
CA GLU A 686 0.86 50.07 2.64
C GLU A 686 1.79 48.90 2.45
N GLU A 687 2.04 48.14 3.52
CA GLU A 687 2.85 46.91 3.46
C GLU A 687 2.19 45.83 2.61
N LEU A 688 0.90 45.56 2.81
CA LEU A 688 0.14 44.60 2.01
C LEU A 688 0.11 44.95 0.53
N ARG A 689 0.01 46.28 0.22
CA ARG A 689 0.05 46.78 -1.16
C ARG A 689 1.42 46.61 -1.79
N ARG A 690 2.49 46.86 -1.02
CA ARG A 690 3.88 46.66 -1.45
C ARG A 690 4.19 45.16 -1.70
N ASN A 691 3.69 44.30 -0.84
CA ASN A 691 3.91 42.87 -0.93
C ASN A 691 3.02 42.15 -1.98
N GLY A 692 1.95 42.83 -2.45
CA GLY A 692 1.04 42.27 -3.46
C GLY A 692 0.33 40.98 -3.00
N ASN A 693 -0.03 40.88 -1.72
CA ASN A 693 -0.63 39.68 -1.15
C ASN A 693 -1.99 39.37 -1.77
N ILE A 694 -2.14 38.17 -2.30
CA ILE A 694 -3.36 37.67 -2.96
C ILE A 694 -4.03 36.61 -2.07
N ILE A 695 -5.36 36.73 -1.95
CA ILE A 695 -6.16 35.72 -1.25
C ILE A 695 -6.11 34.37 -2.03
N ARG A 696 -5.68 33.33 -1.37
CA ARG A 696 -5.45 32.00 -2.03
C ARG A 696 -6.69 31.12 -2.08
N ASN A 697 -7.59 31.21 -1.11
CA ASN A 697 -8.72 30.29 -0.94
C ASN A 697 -10.03 31.04 -0.70
N GLY A 698 -11.17 30.39 -0.91
CA GLY A 698 -12.50 30.94 -0.67
C GLY A 698 -13.08 31.73 -1.86
N LYS A 699 -14.20 32.38 -1.65
CA LYS A 699 -14.93 33.15 -2.68
C LYS A 699 -14.17 34.38 -3.19
N LEU A 700 -13.24 34.88 -2.40
CA LEU A 700 -12.42 36.07 -2.70
C LEU A 700 -11.04 35.67 -3.30
N ALA A 701 -10.80 34.42 -3.59
CA ALA A 701 -9.54 33.94 -4.16
C ALA A 701 -9.19 34.69 -5.45
N GLY A 702 -7.92 35.11 -5.56
CA GLY A 702 -7.39 35.88 -6.70
C GLY A 702 -7.50 37.40 -6.55
N LYS A 703 -8.17 37.94 -5.53
CA LYS A 703 -8.19 39.38 -5.23
C LYS A 703 -6.99 39.76 -4.37
N LEU A 704 -6.53 40.99 -4.50
CA LEU A 704 -5.54 41.57 -3.59
C LEU A 704 -6.14 41.71 -2.19
N LEU A 705 -5.43 41.23 -1.17
CA LEU A 705 -5.91 41.25 0.21
C LEU A 705 -6.18 42.69 0.67
N VAL A 706 -5.31 43.65 0.35
CA VAL A 706 -5.47 45.04 0.72
C VAL A 706 -6.74 45.66 0.14
N GLU A 707 -7.10 45.35 -1.11
CA GLU A 707 -8.33 45.89 -1.74
C GLU A 707 -9.60 45.39 -1.03
N VAL A 708 -9.58 44.13 -0.59
CA VAL A 708 -10.71 43.55 0.15
C VAL A 708 -10.83 44.21 1.54
N LEU A 709 -9.72 44.35 2.26
CA LEU A 709 -9.71 45.00 3.59
C LEU A 709 -10.10 46.47 3.54
N GLU A 710 -9.66 47.22 2.52
CA GLU A 710 -10.08 48.62 2.32
C GLU A 710 -11.56 48.73 1.98
N ALA A 711 -12.07 47.84 1.14
CA ALA A 711 -13.48 47.80 0.79
C ALA A 711 -14.36 47.54 2.02
N ASP A 712 -13.99 46.53 2.82
CA ASP A 712 -14.66 46.21 4.07
C ASP A 712 -14.66 47.41 5.03
N PHE A 713 -13.50 48.03 5.24
CA PHE A 713 -13.38 49.14 6.13
C PHE A 713 -14.28 50.31 5.69
N ARG A 714 -14.33 50.67 4.40
CA ARG A 714 -15.21 51.71 3.86
C ARG A 714 -16.68 51.37 4.07
N GLU A 715 -17.05 50.14 3.70
CA GLU A 715 -18.43 49.67 3.74
C GLU A 715 -19.08 49.80 5.12
N TYR A 716 -18.29 49.54 6.20
CA TYR A 716 -18.82 49.62 7.57
C TYR A 716 -18.67 51.00 8.20
N ASN A 717 -17.91 51.92 7.62
CA ASN A 717 -17.52 53.17 8.28
C ASN A 717 -17.88 54.46 7.53
N GLU A 718 -18.12 54.46 6.19
CA GLU A 718 -18.34 55.70 5.38
C GLU A 718 -19.67 56.43 5.63
N GLU A 719 -20.62 55.88 6.37
CA GLU A 719 -21.90 56.55 6.66
C GLU A 719 -21.99 57.15 8.09
N ALA A 720 -20.91 57.39 8.77
CA ALA A 720 -20.89 57.86 10.16
C ALA A 720 -20.37 59.29 10.31
N VAL A 721 -20.42 60.13 9.22
CA VAL A 721 -20.17 61.54 9.28
C VAL A 721 -21.48 62.30 9.31
#